data_53066e709bab5c8caaef78bd7ce5bfc3
#
_entry.id   53066e709bab5c8caaef78bd7ce5bfc3
#
_cell.length_a   1.000
_cell.length_b   1.000
_cell.length_c   1.000
_cell.angle_alpha   90.00
_cell.angle_beta   90.00
_cell.angle_gamma   90.00
#
_symmetry.space_group_name_H-M   'P 1'
#
loop_
_entity.id
_entity.type
_entity.pdbx_description
1 polymer ?
#
loop_
_entity_poly.entity_id
_entity_poly.type
_entity_poly.pdbx_seq_one_letter_code
_entity_poly.pdbx_strand_id
1 'polypeptide(L)'
;MNPKYKPSLLATAIMLAFSAPATYAQTADNEPADEASALHLDASQSLPMELSSTVVTAAGTEVDLRDAPASISVVTREDIERKPMASIAEVLGTLPGVTGGYSATGAGSKISFRGMPDRYTLILVDGKRVGSSQLLGHRPDTIPQDLDWLSPESIERIEVVRGAMSSLYGSEAMGGVINIITRKVSPEWGGSITSNYSRPQPSDSGDTSQIGVNVSGPLTESLGLRLGGSFTDRESDSGATGSTGALSKNVNAKLNWQASQDHSFSIDASAGEERARSFDDVEAREAAGDTNETFGSSKMVSRGFGIGHEGRFGEVGTKLDLYVNTFENKADPAQSDNAGAKSKEAVADFKFDVPFELGVSQWLTAGLQYKEEEVENPGNIGNIAAFIPPGQTEALTAEKNPEGWAWALFAENQVFLRDNLTLTLGLRTDRTDGFSAHTSPRAYLVYHPADAWTIKGGVSKGFRAPNLKERSLSSGTSSMGMGCTSLAPLGYMGGQCFMVGNPDLEPEISTNYELGVAFDENDYRFEATYFTSKIKDMMQNGFLGEVNGIWYTQQYNIEEAKTSGVELSFGMPVATAVSFSGNATYMIESENTTTGEALLMTPKWTANALLEWQVDNQLSTYLSAQYLGKQLYRPSASGADSFAEANTTVDLGGNYAVNKSLTLRAGIKNVFNDAVKTDDDYGDGDPRTFYVGFTSRF
;
A
#
# COMPACT_ATOMS: atom_id res chain seq x y z
N MET A 1 46.34 12.67 1.38
CA MET A 1 46.51 11.33 1.97
C MET A 1 45.46 10.43 1.37
N ASN A 2 45.74 9.25 0.99
CA ASN A 2 45.01 8.40 0.06
C ASN A 2 43.50 8.19 0.36
N PRO A 3 42.60 8.40 -0.60
CA PRO A 3 41.24 7.91 -0.48
C PRO A 3 41.21 6.41 -0.74
N LYS A 4 40.74 5.64 0.23
CA LYS A 4 40.48 4.20 0.09
C LYS A 4 39.22 4.04 -0.77
N TYR A 5 39.39 3.68 -2.03
CA TYR A 5 38.31 3.16 -2.87
C TYR A 5 37.78 1.89 -2.22
N LYS A 6 36.56 1.91 -1.71
CA LYS A 6 35.77 0.71 -1.49
C LYS A 6 35.11 0.36 -2.83
N PRO A 7 35.31 -0.85 -3.39
CA PRO A 7 34.60 -1.27 -4.59
C PRO A 7 33.09 -1.29 -4.25
N SER A 8 32.28 -0.60 -5.06
CA SER A 8 30.84 -0.61 -4.92
C SER A 8 30.33 -2.06 -5.08
N LEU A 9 29.34 -2.44 -4.29
CA LEU A 9 28.65 -3.74 -4.37
C LEU A 9 28.18 -4.07 -5.81
N LEU A 10 27.97 -3.07 -6.63
CA LEU A 10 27.61 -3.19 -8.04
C LEU A 10 28.72 -3.90 -8.87
N ALA A 11 30.00 -3.61 -8.61
CA ALA A 11 31.12 -4.25 -9.31
C ALA A 11 31.24 -5.74 -8.95
N THR A 12 30.90 -6.12 -7.74
CA THR A 12 30.93 -7.51 -7.27
C THR A 12 29.75 -8.32 -7.82
N ALA A 13 28.58 -7.72 -7.95
CA ALA A 13 27.40 -8.38 -8.54
C ALA A 13 27.57 -8.64 -10.05
N ILE A 14 28.23 -7.73 -10.77
CA ILE A 14 28.53 -7.90 -12.20
C ILE A 14 29.53 -9.04 -12.44
N MET A 15 30.51 -9.22 -11.55
CA MET A 15 31.50 -10.32 -11.70
C MET A 15 30.92 -11.71 -11.38
N LEU A 16 29.92 -11.79 -10.51
CA LEU A 16 29.23 -13.06 -10.20
C LEU A 16 28.27 -13.52 -11.30
N ALA A 17 27.71 -12.60 -12.08
CA ALA A 17 26.82 -12.91 -13.20
C ALA A 17 27.52 -13.52 -14.41
N PHE A 18 28.85 -13.34 -14.54
CA PHE A 18 29.65 -13.84 -15.66
C PHE A 18 30.44 -15.12 -15.35
N SER A 19 30.38 -15.69 -14.15
CA SER A 19 31.19 -16.83 -13.71
C SER A 19 30.42 -18.16 -13.57
N ALA A 20 29.25 -18.32 -14.16
CA ALA A 20 28.56 -19.60 -14.22
C ALA A 20 29.22 -20.48 -15.35
N PRO A 21 29.72 -21.70 -15.04
CA PRO A 21 30.29 -22.57 -16.06
C PRO A 21 29.18 -23.15 -16.94
N ALA A 22 29.26 -22.91 -18.24
CA ALA A 22 28.46 -23.60 -19.23
C ALA A 22 28.86 -25.08 -19.27
N THR A 23 28.04 -25.95 -18.68
CA THR A 23 28.17 -27.41 -18.90
C THR A 23 27.53 -27.75 -20.25
N TYR A 24 28.38 -28.00 -21.21
CA TYR A 24 28.02 -28.63 -22.48
C TYR A 24 27.63 -30.08 -22.25
N ALA A 25 26.34 -30.41 -22.52
CA ALA A 25 25.93 -31.79 -22.77
C ALA A 25 25.98 -32.03 -24.29
N GLN A 26 26.98 -32.77 -24.75
CA GLN A 26 26.99 -33.36 -26.08
C GLN A 26 26.10 -34.61 -26.07
N THR A 27 25.13 -34.69 -26.97
CA THR A 27 24.71 -35.96 -27.57
C THR A 27 24.47 -35.75 -29.05
N ALA A 28 24.98 -36.70 -29.78
CA ALA A 28 25.14 -36.71 -31.21
C ALA A 28 23.91 -37.26 -31.97
N ASP A 29 23.90 -36.91 -33.23
CA ASP A 29 23.63 -37.65 -34.46
C ASP A 29 22.22 -37.62 -35.11
N ASN A 30 22.30 -37.07 -36.35
CA ASN A 30 21.68 -37.52 -37.63
C ASN A 30 20.17 -37.29 -37.83
N GLU A 31 19.73 -36.71 -38.87
CA GLU A 31 20.01 -36.41 -40.28
C GLU A 31 18.87 -35.55 -40.91
N PRO A 32 18.72 -35.27 -42.20
CA PRO A 32 19.11 -34.01 -42.84
C PRO A 32 17.92 -33.14 -43.33
N ALA A 33 18.33 -32.00 -43.80
CA ALA A 33 17.62 -30.94 -44.53
C ALA A 33 16.37 -31.32 -45.32
N ASP A 34 15.34 -30.50 -45.19
CA ASP A 34 14.81 -29.74 -46.34
C ASP A 34 13.83 -28.63 -45.92
N GLU A 35 13.78 -27.60 -46.79
CA GLU A 35 12.79 -26.52 -46.87
C GLU A 35 12.92 -25.34 -45.90
N ALA A 36 13.59 -24.33 -46.40
CA ALA A 36 13.43 -22.95 -46.06
C ALA A 36 11.96 -22.51 -46.23
N SER A 37 11.19 -22.62 -45.15
CA SER A 37 9.90 -21.93 -45.03
C SER A 37 10.17 -20.57 -44.37
N ALA A 38 10.16 -19.53 -45.19
CA ALA A 38 10.14 -18.17 -44.71
C ALA A 38 8.93 -17.97 -43.79
N LEU A 39 9.18 -17.91 -42.48
CA LEU A 39 8.24 -17.44 -41.49
C LEU A 39 7.93 -15.97 -41.81
N HIS A 40 6.89 -15.73 -42.61
CA HIS A 40 6.18 -14.47 -42.57
C HIS A 40 5.63 -14.33 -41.14
N LEU A 41 6.35 -13.63 -40.29
CA LEU A 41 5.81 -13.11 -39.05
C LEU A 41 4.76 -12.08 -39.45
N ASP A 42 3.53 -12.44 -39.24
CA ASP A 42 2.36 -11.59 -39.40
C ASP A 42 2.53 -10.39 -38.43
N ALA A 43 2.74 -9.21 -39.00
CA ALA A 43 2.94 -7.96 -38.25
C ALA A 43 1.66 -7.42 -37.59
N SER A 44 0.66 -8.28 -37.41
CA SER A 44 -0.64 -7.93 -36.83
C SER A 44 -0.84 -8.40 -35.39
N GLN A 45 0.22 -8.74 -34.65
CA GLN A 45 0.07 -8.89 -33.21
C GLN A 45 0.13 -7.50 -32.57
N SER A 46 -1.05 -6.91 -32.41
CA SER A 46 -1.30 -5.85 -31.42
C SER A 46 -0.65 -6.26 -30.09
N LEU A 47 0.04 -5.33 -29.44
CA LEU A 47 0.55 -5.53 -28.09
C LEU A 47 -0.57 -6.10 -27.22
N PRO A 48 -0.44 -7.30 -26.65
CA PRO A 48 -1.44 -7.80 -25.74
C PRO A 48 -1.37 -6.93 -24.49
N MET A 49 -2.30 -6.00 -24.34
CA MET A 49 -2.61 -5.40 -23.05
C MET A 49 -3.47 -6.43 -22.29
N GLU A 50 -2.86 -7.58 -21.98
CA GLU A 50 -3.45 -8.57 -21.09
C GLU A 50 -3.40 -8.01 -19.66
N LEU A 51 -4.43 -7.26 -19.31
CA LEU A 51 -4.81 -7.13 -17.91
C LEU A 51 -5.14 -8.55 -17.42
N SER A 52 -4.62 -8.94 -16.26
CA SER A 52 -5.13 -10.11 -15.55
C SER A 52 -6.65 -9.99 -15.53
N SER A 53 -7.32 -10.83 -16.29
CA SER A 53 -8.78 -10.73 -16.46
C SER A 53 -9.53 -11.08 -15.17
N THR A 54 -8.86 -11.70 -14.20
CA THR A 54 -9.47 -12.15 -12.95
C THR A 54 -8.89 -11.48 -11.73
N VAL A 55 -9.77 -11.16 -10.77
CA VAL A 55 -9.48 -10.53 -9.48
C VAL A 55 -10.17 -11.27 -8.36
N VAL A 56 -9.60 -11.26 -7.16
CA VAL A 56 -10.14 -11.96 -5.98
C VAL A 56 -10.61 -11.01 -4.87
N THR A 57 -10.09 -9.80 -4.83
CA THR A 57 -10.29 -8.88 -3.71
C THR A 57 -11.71 -8.32 -3.63
N ALA A 58 -12.36 -8.13 -4.77
CA ALA A 58 -13.68 -7.49 -4.83
C ALA A 58 -14.85 -8.39 -4.39
N ALA A 59 -14.70 -9.73 -4.50
CA ALA A 59 -15.77 -10.70 -4.23
C ALA A 59 -15.33 -11.84 -3.29
N GLY A 60 -14.09 -11.81 -2.79
CA GLY A 60 -13.56 -12.90 -1.95
C GLY A 60 -13.32 -14.22 -2.68
N THR A 61 -13.72 -14.32 -3.94
CA THR A 61 -13.50 -15.41 -4.89
C THR A 61 -12.98 -14.85 -6.20
N GLU A 62 -12.40 -15.69 -7.05
CA GLU A 62 -11.90 -15.28 -8.37
C GLU A 62 -13.08 -14.94 -9.30
N VAL A 63 -13.11 -13.71 -9.80
CA VAL A 63 -14.12 -13.19 -10.72
C VAL A 63 -13.44 -12.42 -11.85
N ASP A 64 -14.10 -12.33 -13.00
CA ASP A 64 -13.64 -11.47 -14.08
C ASP A 64 -13.65 -9.99 -13.61
N LEU A 65 -12.68 -9.20 -14.03
CA LEU A 65 -12.56 -7.78 -13.67
C LEU A 65 -13.81 -6.97 -14.04
N ARG A 66 -14.46 -7.32 -15.16
CA ARG A 66 -15.69 -6.69 -15.62
C ARG A 66 -16.88 -7.00 -14.71
N ASP A 67 -16.91 -8.22 -14.14
CA ASP A 67 -17.97 -8.71 -13.26
C ASP A 67 -17.74 -8.35 -11.78
N ALA A 68 -16.57 -7.81 -11.47
CA ALA A 68 -16.21 -7.44 -10.11
C ALA A 68 -17.20 -6.42 -9.52
N PRO A 69 -17.85 -6.75 -8.38
CA PRO A 69 -18.86 -5.88 -7.76
C PRO A 69 -18.22 -4.73 -6.98
N ALA A 70 -17.27 -4.02 -7.58
CA ALA A 70 -16.58 -2.86 -7.02
C ALA A 70 -15.84 -2.06 -8.10
N SER A 71 -15.43 -0.83 -7.80
CA SER A 71 -14.41 -0.11 -8.55
C SER A 71 -13.05 -0.68 -8.20
N ILE A 72 -12.42 -1.38 -9.15
CA ILE A 72 -11.14 -2.05 -8.95
C ILE A 72 -10.13 -1.65 -10.01
N SER A 73 -8.88 -1.48 -9.61
CA SER A 73 -7.73 -1.32 -10.51
C SER A 73 -6.71 -2.43 -10.24
N VAL A 74 -6.03 -2.86 -11.28
CA VAL A 74 -4.97 -3.87 -11.20
C VAL A 74 -3.68 -3.22 -11.67
N VAL A 75 -2.65 -3.28 -10.82
CA VAL A 75 -1.27 -2.98 -11.20
C VAL A 75 -0.63 -4.29 -11.61
N THR A 76 -0.24 -4.40 -12.85
CA THR A 76 0.34 -5.63 -13.40
C THR A 76 1.82 -5.77 -13.08
N ARG A 77 2.38 -6.92 -13.38
CA ARG A 77 3.81 -7.17 -13.27
C ARG A 77 4.62 -6.23 -14.19
N GLU A 78 4.13 -5.98 -15.38
CA GLU A 78 4.72 -5.08 -16.37
C GLU A 78 4.77 -3.64 -15.84
N ASP A 79 3.72 -3.18 -15.16
CA ASP A 79 3.68 -1.85 -14.52
C ASP A 79 4.75 -1.73 -13.44
N ILE A 80 4.91 -2.79 -12.61
CA ILE A 80 5.92 -2.85 -11.56
C ILE A 80 7.34 -2.84 -12.14
N GLU A 81 7.57 -3.53 -13.26
CA GLU A 81 8.89 -3.65 -13.90
C GLU A 81 9.23 -2.47 -14.83
N ARG A 82 8.28 -1.59 -15.16
CA ARG A 82 8.47 -0.50 -16.13
C ARG A 82 9.59 0.46 -15.72
N LYS A 83 9.62 0.85 -14.46
CA LYS A 83 10.64 1.74 -13.89
C LYS A 83 11.00 1.34 -12.46
N PRO A 84 12.21 1.67 -11.96
CA PRO A 84 12.53 1.49 -10.55
C PRO A 84 11.58 2.29 -9.66
N MET A 85 11.11 1.68 -8.59
CA MET A 85 10.26 2.30 -7.60
C MET A 85 11.01 2.41 -6.27
N ALA A 86 10.87 3.53 -5.58
CA ALA A 86 11.34 3.66 -4.21
C ALA A 86 10.40 2.93 -3.24
N SER A 87 9.10 2.94 -3.52
CA SER A 87 8.03 2.31 -2.75
C SER A 87 6.90 1.84 -3.68
N ILE A 88 6.14 0.83 -3.26
CA ILE A 88 4.89 0.40 -3.94
C ILE A 88 3.89 1.57 -4.02
N ALA A 89 3.88 2.46 -3.03
CA ALA A 89 3.03 3.65 -3.05
C ALA A 89 3.24 4.54 -4.28
N GLU A 90 4.43 4.56 -4.88
CA GLU A 90 4.73 5.34 -6.08
C GLU A 90 3.89 4.89 -7.29
N VAL A 91 3.71 3.58 -7.47
CA VAL A 91 2.86 3.06 -8.54
C VAL A 91 1.38 3.16 -8.20
N LEU A 92 1.01 2.95 -6.94
CA LEU A 92 -0.38 3.09 -6.49
C LEU A 92 -0.90 4.52 -6.65
N GLY A 93 -0.06 5.53 -6.43
CA GLY A 93 -0.40 6.95 -6.62
C GLY A 93 -0.73 7.33 -8.07
N THR A 94 -0.46 6.45 -9.04
CA THR A 94 -0.85 6.66 -10.45
C THR A 94 -2.26 6.16 -10.77
N LEU A 95 -2.95 5.53 -9.82
CA LEU A 95 -4.29 4.98 -10.03
C LEU A 95 -5.39 6.04 -9.82
N PRO A 96 -6.57 5.89 -10.46
CA PRO A 96 -7.68 6.82 -10.26
C PRO A 96 -8.16 6.78 -8.81
N GLY A 97 -8.52 7.94 -8.26
CA GLY A 97 -9.02 8.07 -6.88
C GLY A 97 -7.99 7.80 -5.78
N VAL A 98 -6.74 7.60 -6.15
CA VAL A 98 -5.63 7.36 -5.22
C VAL A 98 -4.77 8.60 -5.12
N THR A 99 -4.46 8.98 -3.89
CA THR A 99 -3.49 10.03 -3.57
C THR A 99 -2.47 9.47 -2.58
N GLY A 100 -1.23 9.92 -2.66
CA GLY A 100 -0.16 9.44 -1.79
C GLY A 100 1.20 9.46 -2.46
N GLY A 101 2.18 8.87 -1.81
CA GLY A 101 3.58 8.91 -2.26
C GLY A 101 4.35 10.12 -1.73
N TYR A 102 3.66 11.12 -1.19
CA TYR A 102 4.25 12.29 -0.57
C TYR A 102 4.00 12.26 0.95
N SER A 103 5.04 12.41 1.73
CA SER A 103 4.95 12.61 3.18
C SER A 103 5.61 13.92 3.55
N ALA A 104 4.86 14.73 4.22
CA ALA A 104 5.26 16.02 4.72
C ALA A 104 6.45 16.02 5.68
N THR A 105 6.69 14.91 6.30
CA THR A 105 7.79 14.73 7.27
C THR A 105 8.97 13.97 6.67
N GLY A 106 8.93 13.64 5.36
CA GLY A 106 9.88 12.74 4.73
C GLY A 106 9.81 11.29 5.23
N ALA A 107 8.86 10.98 6.12
CA ALA A 107 8.74 9.70 6.78
C ALA A 107 7.77 8.78 6.04
N GLY A 108 8.16 8.32 4.87
CA GLY A 108 7.48 7.25 4.14
C GLY A 108 6.21 7.65 3.39
N SER A 109 5.86 6.82 2.43
CA SER A 109 4.71 7.03 1.56
C SER A 109 3.41 6.56 2.22
N LYS A 110 2.35 7.34 2.07
CA LYS A 110 1.01 7.01 2.53
C LYS A 110 0.04 7.06 1.39
N ILE A 111 -0.89 6.12 1.36
CA ILE A 111 -1.92 6.00 0.33
C ILE A 111 -3.29 6.30 0.92
N SER A 112 -4.00 7.20 0.30
CA SER A 112 -5.37 7.58 0.62
C SER A 112 -6.30 7.33 -0.58
N PHE A 113 -7.53 6.92 -0.30
CA PHE A 113 -8.54 6.70 -1.33
C PHE A 113 -9.63 7.75 -1.27
N ARG A 114 -9.93 8.38 -2.43
CA ARG A 114 -11.09 9.28 -2.58
C ARG A 114 -11.17 10.36 -1.50
N GLY A 115 -10.00 10.86 -1.06
CA GLY A 115 -9.90 11.89 -0.02
C GLY A 115 -10.13 11.41 1.41
N MET A 116 -10.26 10.11 1.62
CA MET A 116 -10.34 9.56 2.98
C MET A 116 -8.95 9.37 3.58
N PRO A 117 -8.76 9.59 4.89
CA PRO A 117 -7.48 9.35 5.56
C PRO A 117 -6.88 7.97 5.31
N ASP A 118 -5.55 7.89 5.29
CA ASP A 118 -4.77 6.67 5.06
C ASP A 118 -5.12 5.50 6.02
N ARG A 119 -5.52 5.82 7.26
CA ARG A 119 -5.97 4.85 8.26
C ARG A 119 -7.25 4.07 7.90
N TYR A 120 -7.93 4.43 6.81
CA TYR A 120 -9.10 3.74 6.27
C TYR A 120 -8.75 2.80 5.11
N THR A 121 -7.46 2.59 4.87
CA THR A 121 -6.94 1.71 3.82
C THR A 121 -6.41 0.42 4.43
N LEU A 122 -7.02 -0.70 4.08
CA LEU A 122 -6.54 -2.02 4.49
C LEU A 122 -5.53 -2.57 3.49
N ILE A 123 -4.39 -3.06 4.00
CA ILE A 123 -3.35 -3.69 3.19
C ILE A 123 -3.32 -5.19 3.46
N LEU A 124 -3.31 -5.95 2.39
CA LEU A 124 -3.29 -7.41 2.40
C LEU A 124 -2.14 -7.94 1.53
N VAL A 125 -1.63 -9.12 1.88
CA VAL A 125 -0.75 -9.94 1.05
C VAL A 125 -1.39 -11.33 0.91
N ASP A 126 -1.71 -11.75 -0.30
CA ASP A 126 -2.46 -13.00 -0.59
C ASP A 126 -3.76 -13.12 0.23
N GLY A 127 -4.43 -11.98 0.48
CA GLY A 127 -5.65 -11.90 1.28
C GLY A 127 -5.45 -11.88 2.79
N LYS A 128 -4.22 -12.00 3.31
CA LYS A 128 -3.87 -11.93 4.72
C LYS A 128 -3.50 -10.50 5.12
N ARG A 129 -3.97 -10.01 6.26
CA ARG A 129 -3.59 -8.69 6.79
C ARG A 129 -2.08 -8.64 7.05
N VAL A 130 -1.45 -7.53 6.72
CA VAL A 130 -0.02 -7.34 6.99
C VAL A 130 0.26 -7.05 8.47
N GLY A 131 -0.74 -6.62 9.22
CA GLY A 131 -0.59 -6.10 10.58
C GLY A 131 -0.34 -4.59 10.56
N SER A 132 -0.01 -4.00 11.70
CA SER A 132 0.19 -2.56 11.79
C SER A 132 1.44 -2.17 12.58
N SER A 133 2.41 -1.56 11.89
CA SER A 133 3.53 -0.85 12.50
C SER A 133 3.11 0.50 13.08
N GLN A 134 1.97 1.06 12.65
CA GLN A 134 1.47 2.37 13.09
C GLN A 134 1.21 2.44 14.59
N LEU A 135 0.92 1.30 15.23
CA LEU A 135 0.76 1.19 16.69
C LEU A 135 2.07 1.46 17.45
N LEU A 136 3.21 1.32 16.79
CA LEU A 136 4.55 1.48 17.39
C LEU A 136 5.08 2.91 17.31
N GLY A 137 4.47 3.75 16.48
CA GLY A 137 4.93 5.11 16.27
C GLY A 137 4.68 6.03 17.44
N HIS A 138 5.55 7.01 17.58
CA HIS A 138 5.32 8.13 18.47
C HIS A 138 4.05 8.86 18.07
N ARG A 139 3.90 9.15 16.77
CA ARG A 139 2.67 9.69 16.16
C ARG A 139 2.27 8.83 14.97
N PRO A 140 0.96 8.55 14.77
CA PRO A 140 0.49 7.74 13.64
C PRO A 140 0.83 8.35 12.27
N ASP A 141 0.95 9.68 12.20
CA ASP A 141 1.25 10.44 10.98
C ASP A 141 2.73 10.40 10.57
N THR A 142 3.62 9.87 11.41
CA THR A 142 5.06 9.80 11.13
C THR A 142 5.54 8.43 10.66
N ILE A 143 4.69 7.42 10.66
CA ILE A 143 5.07 6.06 10.24
C ILE A 143 4.52 5.79 8.83
N PRO A 144 5.35 5.23 7.92
CA PRO A 144 4.88 4.79 6.61
C PRO A 144 3.80 3.71 6.75
N GLN A 145 2.97 3.57 5.74
CA GLN A 145 2.12 2.39 5.61
C GLN A 145 2.97 1.15 5.34
N ASP A 146 2.50 0.00 5.80
CA ASP A 146 3.19 -1.29 5.70
C ASP A 146 3.12 -1.89 4.28
N LEU A 147 3.53 -1.10 3.26
CA LEU A 147 3.50 -1.48 1.85
C LEU A 147 4.78 -2.19 1.38
N ASP A 148 5.93 -1.86 1.96
CA ASP A 148 7.24 -2.20 1.41
C ASP A 148 7.94 -3.37 2.12
N TRP A 149 7.18 -4.17 2.90
CA TRP A 149 7.70 -5.36 3.58
C TRP A 149 7.85 -6.59 2.68
N LEU A 150 7.47 -6.48 1.41
CA LEU A 150 7.58 -7.54 0.42
C LEU A 150 8.49 -7.10 -0.73
N SER A 151 9.35 -8.01 -1.19
CA SER A 151 10.15 -7.76 -2.38
C SER A 151 9.27 -7.53 -3.61
N PRO A 152 9.46 -6.44 -4.38
CA PRO A 152 8.73 -6.21 -5.62
C PRO A 152 8.83 -7.38 -6.62
N GLU A 153 9.94 -8.11 -6.61
CA GLU A 153 10.15 -9.29 -7.47
C GLU A 153 9.25 -10.47 -7.11
N SER A 154 8.73 -10.49 -5.89
CA SER A 154 7.79 -11.52 -5.41
C SER A 154 6.33 -11.23 -5.77
N ILE A 155 6.03 -10.01 -6.27
CA ILE A 155 4.67 -9.58 -6.59
C ILE A 155 4.31 -10.04 -8.00
N GLU A 156 3.11 -10.61 -8.14
CA GLU A 156 2.48 -10.93 -9.43
C GLU A 156 1.67 -9.74 -9.93
N ARG A 157 0.80 -9.22 -9.07
CA ARG A 157 -0.03 -8.05 -9.31
C ARG A 157 -0.48 -7.42 -8.00
N ILE A 158 -0.99 -6.20 -8.08
CA ILE A 158 -1.62 -5.53 -6.93
C ILE A 158 -3.05 -5.20 -7.33
N GLU A 159 -4.02 -5.70 -6.57
CA GLU A 159 -5.44 -5.41 -6.74
C GLU A 159 -5.83 -4.28 -5.76
N VAL A 160 -6.41 -3.22 -6.29
CA VAL A 160 -6.79 -2.03 -5.52
C VAL A 160 -8.28 -1.81 -5.66
N VAL A 161 -9.03 -2.11 -4.60
CA VAL A 161 -10.47 -1.89 -4.52
C VAL A 161 -10.73 -0.59 -3.81
N ARG A 162 -11.51 0.30 -4.45
CA ARG A 162 -11.90 1.60 -3.89
C ARG A 162 -13.32 1.54 -3.34
N GLY A 163 -13.55 2.27 -2.25
CA GLY A 163 -14.81 2.26 -1.51
C GLY A 163 -14.84 1.21 -0.40
N ALA A 164 -15.89 1.22 0.41
CA ALA A 164 -15.97 0.39 1.61
C ALA A 164 -16.12 -1.10 1.27
N MET A 165 -15.19 -1.90 1.79
CA MET A 165 -15.12 -3.36 1.69
C MET A 165 -15.25 -4.05 3.06
N SER A 166 -15.76 -3.33 4.06
CA SER A 166 -15.90 -3.90 5.40
C SER A 166 -16.86 -5.10 5.47
N SER A 167 -17.74 -5.29 4.49
CA SER A 167 -18.59 -6.50 4.37
C SER A 167 -17.79 -7.80 4.16
N LEU A 168 -16.57 -7.73 3.64
CA LEU A 168 -15.68 -8.88 3.48
C LEU A 168 -14.50 -8.83 4.47
N TYR A 169 -13.90 -7.65 4.67
CA TYR A 169 -12.62 -7.51 5.35
C TYR A 169 -12.70 -6.86 6.74
N GLY A 170 -13.87 -6.34 7.13
CA GLY A 170 -14.09 -5.75 8.47
C GLY A 170 -13.49 -4.36 8.66
N SER A 171 -13.01 -4.10 9.87
CA SER A 171 -12.42 -2.81 10.26
C SER A 171 -11.25 -2.41 9.36
N GLU A 172 -11.06 -1.10 9.16
CA GLU A 172 -10.02 -0.45 8.36
C GLU A 172 -10.27 -0.45 6.84
N ALA A 173 -11.21 -1.26 6.33
CA ALA A 173 -11.56 -1.29 4.90
C ALA A 173 -12.70 -0.29 4.56
N MET A 174 -12.65 0.94 5.11
CA MET A 174 -13.66 1.99 4.86
C MET A 174 -13.41 2.76 3.56
N GLY A 175 -12.15 3.04 3.25
CA GLY A 175 -11.72 3.78 2.06
C GLY A 175 -11.40 2.88 0.90
N GLY A 176 -10.79 1.74 1.18
CA GLY A 176 -10.42 0.76 0.17
C GLY A 176 -9.55 -0.37 0.71
N VAL A 177 -9.18 -1.26 -0.20
CA VAL A 177 -8.33 -2.41 0.09
C VAL A 177 -7.23 -2.49 -0.98
N ILE A 178 -5.99 -2.62 -0.55
CA ILE A 178 -4.84 -2.96 -1.38
C ILE A 178 -4.49 -4.41 -1.09
N ASN A 179 -4.59 -5.28 -2.09
CA ASN A 179 -4.21 -6.68 -1.95
C ASN A 179 -3.04 -7.00 -2.88
N ILE A 180 -1.88 -7.25 -2.30
CA ILE A 180 -0.67 -7.62 -3.01
C ILE A 180 -0.71 -9.12 -3.23
N ILE A 181 -0.89 -9.53 -4.48
CA ILE A 181 -0.91 -10.94 -4.88
C ILE A 181 0.52 -11.36 -5.22
N THR A 182 1.02 -12.37 -4.54
CA THR A 182 2.36 -12.88 -4.76
C THR A 182 2.38 -13.93 -5.88
N ARG A 183 3.54 -14.07 -6.54
CA ARG A 183 3.75 -15.09 -7.59
C ARG A 183 3.44 -16.48 -7.08
N LYS A 184 2.81 -17.29 -7.91
CA LYS A 184 2.65 -18.72 -7.64
C LYS A 184 4.00 -19.43 -7.68
N VAL A 185 4.12 -20.56 -7.00
CA VAL A 185 5.31 -21.42 -7.11
C VAL A 185 5.37 -21.96 -8.53
N SER A 186 6.51 -21.79 -9.18
CA SER A 186 6.71 -22.26 -10.57
C SER A 186 6.76 -23.79 -10.64
N PRO A 187 6.23 -24.40 -11.71
CA PRO A 187 6.39 -25.83 -11.96
C PRO A 187 7.81 -26.24 -12.36
N GLU A 188 8.63 -25.29 -12.77
CA GLU A 188 10.05 -25.48 -13.13
C GLU A 188 10.90 -24.51 -12.33
N TRP A 189 12.16 -24.88 -12.07
CA TRP A 189 13.12 -23.99 -11.44
C TRP A 189 13.42 -22.80 -12.33
N GLY A 190 13.27 -21.63 -11.78
CA GLY A 190 13.58 -20.38 -12.44
C GLY A 190 13.62 -19.24 -11.44
N GLY A 191 14.02 -18.08 -11.92
CA GLY A 191 14.11 -16.93 -11.05
C GLY A 191 14.45 -15.63 -11.77
N SER A 192 14.59 -14.57 -10.99
CA SER A 192 15.03 -13.27 -11.48
C SER A 192 15.92 -12.58 -10.47
N ILE A 193 16.89 -11.84 -10.99
CA ILE A 193 17.70 -10.88 -10.24
C ILE A 193 17.49 -9.53 -10.91
N THR A 194 17.06 -8.55 -10.11
CA THR A 194 16.89 -7.16 -10.53
C THR A 194 17.87 -6.29 -9.77
N SER A 195 18.51 -5.35 -10.46
CA SER A 195 19.34 -4.31 -9.84
C SER A 195 19.03 -2.98 -10.47
N ASN A 196 18.84 -1.95 -9.64
CA ASN A 196 18.59 -0.58 -10.04
C ASN A 196 19.50 0.37 -9.28
N TYR A 197 19.93 1.43 -9.95
CA TYR A 197 20.63 2.56 -9.36
C TYR A 197 19.97 3.84 -9.83
N SER A 198 19.66 4.71 -8.89
CA SER A 198 19.00 6.01 -9.13
C SER A 198 19.83 7.12 -8.51
N ARG A 199 20.05 8.17 -9.30
CA ARG A 199 20.82 9.35 -8.91
C ARG A 199 20.03 10.62 -9.10
N PRO A 200 19.65 11.29 -8.01
CA PRO A 200 18.97 12.58 -8.06
C PRO A 200 19.88 13.71 -8.59
N GLN A 201 19.21 14.77 -9.06
CA GLN A 201 19.83 16.02 -9.41
C GLN A 201 18.95 17.17 -8.92
N PRO A 202 19.42 18.03 -8.00
CA PRO A 202 20.81 18.32 -7.64
C PRO A 202 21.48 17.21 -6.80
N SER A 203 22.80 17.28 -6.69
CA SER A 203 23.66 16.27 -6.07
C SER A 203 23.64 16.25 -4.54
N ASP A 204 22.80 17.06 -3.93
CA ASP A 204 22.56 17.13 -2.47
C ASP A 204 21.52 16.10 -2.00
N SER A 205 20.77 15.50 -2.92
CA SER A 205 19.87 14.38 -2.62
C SER A 205 20.60 13.03 -2.74
N GLY A 206 20.29 12.10 -1.84
CA GLY A 206 20.98 10.82 -1.72
C GLY A 206 20.69 9.85 -2.86
N ASP A 207 21.73 9.17 -3.34
CA ASP A 207 21.62 8.10 -4.34
C ASP A 207 20.86 6.89 -3.78
N THR A 208 20.18 6.14 -4.64
CA THR A 208 19.45 4.93 -4.25
C THR A 208 19.95 3.72 -5.02
N SER A 209 20.31 2.66 -4.30
CA SER A 209 20.67 1.35 -4.84
C SER A 209 19.67 0.28 -4.42
N GLN A 210 19.20 -0.52 -5.37
CA GLN A 210 18.23 -1.58 -5.10
C GLN A 210 18.70 -2.89 -5.75
N ILE A 211 18.54 -3.99 -5.02
CA ILE A 211 18.74 -5.35 -5.51
C ILE A 211 17.57 -6.20 -5.05
N GLY A 212 16.96 -6.92 -5.98
CA GLY A 212 15.88 -7.87 -5.69
C GLY A 212 16.17 -9.22 -6.31
N VAL A 213 15.75 -10.28 -5.63
CA VAL A 213 15.91 -11.67 -6.08
C VAL A 213 14.60 -12.42 -5.84
N ASN A 214 14.20 -13.22 -6.82
CA ASN A 214 13.15 -14.19 -6.66
C ASN A 214 13.55 -15.50 -7.33
N VAL A 215 13.38 -16.62 -6.62
CA VAL A 215 13.66 -17.98 -7.11
C VAL A 215 12.49 -18.88 -6.74
N SER A 216 12.05 -19.70 -7.68
CA SER A 216 10.90 -20.57 -7.47
C SER A 216 11.05 -21.86 -8.27
N GLY A 217 10.60 -22.97 -7.71
CA GLY A 217 10.60 -24.25 -8.41
C GLY A 217 10.12 -25.42 -7.54
N PRO A 218 9.99 -26.61 -8.16
CA PRO A 218 9.54 -27.81 -7.47
C PRO A 218 10.67 -28.44 -6.64
N LEU A 219 10.40 -28.78 -5.39
CA LEU A 219 11.25 -29.65 -4.55
C LEU A 219 10.93 -31.13 -4.84
N THR A 220 9.66 -31.44 -5.08
CA THR A 220 9.15 -32.72 -5.54
C THR A 220 7.99 -32.48 -6.50
N GLU A 221 7.38 -33.52 -7.05
CA GLU A 221 6.18 -33.39 -7.92
C GLU A 221 5.00 -32.70 -7.24
N SER A 222 4.91 -32.80 -5.90
CA SER A 222 3.80 -32.22 -5.13
C SER A 222 4.20 -31.08 -4.20
N LEU A 223 5.50 -30.79 -4.05
CA LEU A 223 6.01 -29.80 -3.12
C LEU A 223 6.85 -28.77 -3.88
N GLY A 224 6.46 -27.51 -3.80
CA GLY A 224 7.16 -26.41 -4.43
C GLY A 224 7.61 -25.36 -3.43
N LEU A 225 8.69 -24.64 -3.78
CA LEU A 225 9.31 -23.60 -2.96
C LEU A 225 9.45 -22.32 -3.78
N ARG A 226 9.12 -21.17 -3.15
CA ARG A 226 9.49 -19.84 -3.63
C ARG A 226 10.27 -19.12 -2.54
N LEU A 227 11.35 -18.47 -2.93
CA LEU A 227 12.16 -17.59 -2.11
C LEU A 227 12.25 -16.22 -2.78
N GLY A 228 12.03 -15.16 -2.03
CA GLY A 228 12.18 -13.78 -2.49
C GLY A 228 12.95 -12.96 -1.47
N GLY A 229 13.59 -11.91 -1.94
CA GLY A 229 14.25 -10.96 -1.06
C GLY A 229 14.66 -9.70 -1.79
N SER A 230 14.74 -8.58 -1.08
CA SER A 230 15.25 -7.34 -1.62
C SER A 230 16.11 -6.60 -0.59
N PHE A 231 16.94 -5.74 -1.14
CA PHE A 231 17.81 -4.82 -0.42
C PHE A 231 17.72 -3.47 -1.11
N THR A 232 17.34 -2.44 -0.36
CA THR A 232 17.32 -1.06 -0.84
C THR A 232 18.14 -0.21 0.11
N ASP A 233 19.04 0.56 -0.43
CA ASP A 233 19.89 1.50 0.28
C ASP A 233 19.74 2.89 -0.37
N ARG A 234 19.16 3.84 0.37
CA ARG A 234 19.11 5.25 0.02
C ARG A 234 20.03 6.02 0.94
N GLU A 235 20.96 6.76 0.36
CA GLU A 235 21.84 7.66 1.09
C GLU A 235 21.04 8.84 1.67
N SER A 236 21.55 9.46 2.73
CA SER A 236 20.98 10.69 3.29
C SER A 236 21.22 11.86 2.35
N ASP A 237 20.27 12.79 2.29
CA ASP A 237 20.48 14.06 1.60
C ASP A 237 21.52 14.88 2.37
N SER A 238 22.31 15.68 1.64
CA SER A 238 23.22 16.62 2.24
C SER A 238 22.46 17.93 2.54
N GLY A 239 22.47 18.36 3.79
CA GLY A 239 21.83 19.62 4.22
C GLY A 239 20.87 19.46 5.39
N ALA A 240 20.61 20.53 6.11
CA ALA A 240 19.85 20.53 7.37
C ALA A 240 18.36 20.19 7.21
N THR A 241 17.80 20.35 6.02
CA THR A 241 16.38 20.12 5.70
C THR A 241 16.16 18.89 4.82
N GLY A 242 17.21 18.17 4.45
CA GLY A 242 17.14 17.01 3.58
C GLY A 242 16.46 15.78 4.23
N SER A 243 16.07 14.81 3.41
CA SER A 243 15.54 13.55 3.90
C SER A 243 16.65 12.67 4.49
N THR A 244 16.35 11.97 5.58
CA THR A 244 17.25 10.95 6.11
C THR A 244 17.37 9.80 5.12
N GLY A 245 18.55 9.19 5.05
CA GLY A 245 18.75 7.96 4.30
C GLY A 245 17.92 6.81 4.88
N ALA A 246 17.67 5.81 4.05
CA ALA A 246 16.89 4.64 4.44
C ALA A 246 17.58 3.35 4.00
N LEU A 247 17.52 2.34 4.84
CA LEU A 247 17.98 0.99 4.53
C LEU A 247 16.82 0.04 4.74
N SER A 248 16.39 -0.65 3.67
CA SER A 248 15.36 -1.68 3.73
C SER A 248 15.94 -3.02 3.30
N LYS A 249 15.59 -4.07 4.04
CA LYS A 249 15.91 -5.46 3.74
C LYS A 249 14.69 -6.30 3.99
N ASN A 250 14.35 -7.15 3.06
CA ASN A 250 13.29 -8.14 3.31
C ASN A 250 13.64 -9.49 2.67
N VAL A 251 13.08 -10.53 3.24
CA VAL A 251 13.13 -11.91 2.76
C VAL A 251 11.79 -12.56 3.01
N ASN A 252 11.31 -13.30 2.03
CA ASN A 252 10.09 -14.10 2.13
C ASN A 252 10.28 -15.48 1.53
N ALA A 253 9.56 -16.45 2.09
CA ALA A 253 9.55 -17.82 1.63
C ALA A 253 8.12 -18.35 1.61
N LYS A 254 7.75 -19.10 0.58
CA LYS A 254 6.49 -19.82 0.49
C LYS A 254 6.76 -21.26 0.09
N LEU A 255 6.33 -22.18 0.93
CA LEU A 255 6.29 -23.60 0.64
C LEU A 255 4.85 -23.97 0.31
N ASN A 256 4.63 -24.61 -0.83
CA ASN A 256 3.30 -25.07 -1.25
C ASN A 256 3.31 -26.58 -1.46
N TRP A 257 2.40 -27.27 -0.80
CA TRP A 257 2.25 -28.72 -0.91
C TRP A 257 0.87 -29.06 -1.50
N GLN A 258 0.85 -29.59 -2.72
CA GLN A 258 -0.33 -30.13 -3.35
C GLN A 258 -0.55 -31.56 -2.85
N ALA A 259 -1.33 -31.72 -1.79
CA ALA A 259 -1.55 -33.00 -1.13
C ALA A 259 -2.44 -33.93 -1.99
N SER A 260 -3.36 -33.37 -2.79
CA SER A 260 -4.20 -34.05 -3.79
C SER A 260 -4.61 -33.06 -4.89
N GLN A 261 -5.41 -33.48 -5.85
CA GLN A 261 -5.95 -32.56 -6.87
C GLN A 261 -6.85 -31.47 -6.26
N ASP A 262 -7.51 -31.79 -5.13
CA ASP A 262 -8.49 -30.93 -4.48
C ASP A 262 -7.96 -30.21 -3.24
N HIS A 263 -6.74 -30.53 -2.75
CA HIS A 263 -6.24 -29.98 -1.50
C HIS A 263 -4.79 -29.51 -1.61
N SER A 264 -4.55 -28.25 -1.28
CA SER A 264 -3.24 -27.67 -1.14
C SER A 264 -3.02 -27.07 0.25
N PHE A 265 -1.78 -27.14 0.71
CA PHE A 265 -1.34 -26.52 1.95
C PHE A 265 -0.18 -25.57 1.67
N SER A 266 -0.14 -24.47 2.38
CA SER A 266 0.97 -23.51 2.27
C SER A 266 1.57 -23.18 3.64
N ILE A 267 2.86 -22.89 3.64
CA ILE A 267 3.57 -22.28 4.76
C ILE A 267 4.24 -21.03 4.21
N ASP A 268 3.93 -19.88 4.80
CA ASP A 268 4.50 -18.60 4.46
C ASP A 268 5.37 -18.10 5.62
N ALA A 269 6.53 -17.57 5.31
CA ALA A 269 7.40 -16.90 6.28
C ALA A 269 7.99 -15.64 5.67
N SER A 270 8.03 -14.55 6.43
CA SER A 270 8.64 -13.30 6.01
C SER A 270 9.42 -12.66 7.16
N ALA A 271 10.46 -11.93 6.82
CA ALA A 271 11.19 -11.07 7.74
C ALA A 271 11.68 -9.81 7.02
N GLY A 272 11.56 -8.66 7.66
CA GLY A 272 12.00 -7.39 7.13
C GLY A 272 12.70 -6.54 8.19
N GLU A 273 13.57 -5.65 7.74
CA GLU A 273 14.20 -4.63 8.56
C GLU A 273 14.23 -3.32 7.77
N GLU A 274 13.69 -2.27 8.37
CA GLU A 274 13.80 -0.90 7.88
C GLU A 274 14.53 -0.03 8.89
N ARG A 275 15.47 0.75 8.40
CA ARG A 275 16.20 1.74 9.20
C ARG A 275 16.11 3.10 8.55
N ALA A 276 15.71 4.11 9.32
CA ALA A 276 16.06 5.48 8.97
C ALA A 276 17.52 5.73 9.37
N ARG A 277 18.30 6.33 8.48
CA ARG A 277 19.67 6.76 8.80
C ARG A 277 19.62 8.14 9.48
N SER A 278 20.58 8.41 10.37
CA SER A 278 20.84 9.76 10.81
C SER A 278 21.51 10.55 9.67
N PHE A 279 21.37 11.87 9.66
CA PHE A 279 22.10 12.72 8.74
C PHE A 279 23.61 12.52 8.92
N ASP A 280 24.34 12.33 7.82
CA ASP A 280 25.81 12.21 7.87
C ASP A 280 26.49 13.53 8.23
N ASP A 281 25.77 14.66 8.16
CA ASP A 281 26.31 15.99 8.45
C ASP A 281 25.76 16.55 9.77
N VAL A 282 26.23 15.97 10.88
CA VAL A 282 25.93 16.46 12.24
C VAL A 282 26.42 17.91 12.43
N GLU A 283 27.56 18.29 11.82
CA GLU A 283 28.13 19.63 11.94
C GLU A 283 27.24 20.68 11.26
N ALA A 284 26.65 20.39 10.10
CA ALA A 284 25.74 21.29 9.41
C ALA A 284 24.43 21.50 10.19
N ARG A 285 23.89 20.45 10.83
CA ARG A 285 22.71 20.54 11.68
C ARG A 285 22.97 21.35 12.96
N GLU A 286 24.09 21.09 13.63
CA GLU A 286 24.51 21.90 14.79
C GLU A 286 24.73 23.39 14.42
N ALA A 287 25.30 23.63 13.24
CA ALA A 287 25.48 25.00 12.72
C ALA A 287 24.14 25.69 12.37
N ALA A 288 23.13 24.91 11.97
CA ALA A 288 21.75 25.39 11.74
C ALA A 288 20.96 25.59 13.04
N GLY A 289 21.51 25.19 14.20
CA GLY A 289 20.84 25.31 15.49
C GLY A 289 19.82 24.18 15.75
N ASP A 290 19.82 23.13 14.94
CA ASP A 290 18.99 21.97 15.16
C ASP A 290 19.65 21.01 16.17
N THR A 291 19.26 21.17 17.45
CA THR A 291 19.75 20.37 18.58
C THR A 291 18.87 19.13 18.82
N ASN A 292 17.87 18.84 17.98
CA ASN A 292 17.01 17.68 18.13
C ASN A 292 17.73 16.41 17.65
N GLU A 293 18.55 15.83 18.50
CA GLU A 293 19.17 14.52 18.30
C GLU A 293 18.15 13.35 18.22
N THR A 294 16.86 13.62 18.45
CA THR A 294 15.82 12.60 18.67
C THR A 294 15.15 12.05 17.40
N PHE A 295 15.39 12.61 16.22
CA PHE A 295 14.78 12.15 14.98
C PHE A 295 15.61 11.11 14.20
N GLY A 296 16.64 10.59 14.74
CA GLY A 296 17.74 10.00 13.98
C GLY A 296 17.75 8.49 13.75
N SER A 297 17.02 7.62 14.43
CA SER A 297 17.15 6.20 14.10
C SER A 297 15.96 5.35 14.53
N SER A 298 14.99 5.18 13.65
CA SER A 298 14.08 4.05 13.76
C SER A 298 14.74 2.82 13.15
N LYS A 299 14.64 1.67 13.84
CA LYS A 299 14.98 0.36 13.33
C LYS A 299 13.76 -0.54 13.51
N MET A 300 12.90 -0.55 12.50
CA MET A 300 11.73 -1.40 12.48
C MET A 300 12.08 -2.80 11.97
N VAL A 301 11.67 -3.83 12.70
CA VAL A 301 11.82 -5.23 12.31
C VAL A 301 10.44 -5.86 12.24
N SER A 302 10.10 -6.43 11.08
CA SER A 302 8.87 -7.20 10.88
C SER A 302 9.15 -8.69 10.80
N ARG A 303 8.19 -9.51 11.22
CA ARG A 303 8.17 -10.96 10.98
C ARG A 303 6.75 -11.42 10.78
N GLY A 304 6.55 -12.22 9.75
CA GLY A 304 5.30 -12.91 9.47
C GLY A 304 5.50 -14.41 9.39
N PHE A 305 4.54 -15.16 9.89
CA PHE A 305 4.46 -16.60 9.72
C PHE A 305 3.01 -17.01 9.54
N GLY A 306 2.73 -17.86 8.53
CA GLY A 306 1.39 -18.31 8.23
C GLY A 306 1.34 -19.76 7.75
N ILE A 307 0.20 -20.40 7.98
CA ILE A 307 -0.16 -21.70 7.44
C ILE A 307 -1.51 -21.53 6.75
N GLY A 308 -1.61 -22.01 5.50
CA GLY A 308 -2.83 -21.96 4.70
C GLY A 308 -3.26 -23.36 4.27
N HIS A 309 -4.56 -23.54 4.11
CA HIS A 309 -5.16 -24.66 3.41
C HIS A 309 -6.19 -24.14 2.43
N GLU A 310 -6.10 -24.55 1.18
CA GLU A 310 -7.15 -24.39 0.18
C GLU A 310 -7.62 -25.77 -0.26
N GLY A 311 -8.93 -25.98 -0.28
CA GLY A 311 -9.47 -27.29 -0.56
C GLY A 311 -10.85 -27.25 -1.20
N ARG A 312 -11.22 -28.37 -1.84
CA ARG A 312 -12.52 -28.57 -2.43
C ARG A 312 -13.13 -29.87 -1.91
N PHE A 313 -14.33 -29.79 -1.38
CA PHE A 313 -15.13 -30.90 -0.89
C PHE A 313 -16.40 -31.01 -1.75
N GLY A 314 -16.31 -31.76 -2.87
CA GLY A 314 -17.34 -31.74 -3.88
C GLY A 314 -17.43 -30.39 -4.58
N GLU A 315 -18.58 -29.72 -4.49
CA GLU A 315 -18.76 -28.34 -5.02
C GLU A 315 -18.38 -27.24 -4.06
N VAL A 316 -18.08 -27.56 -2.80
CA VAL A 316 -17.73 -26.58 -1.77
C VAL A 316 -16.25 -26.33 -1.79
N GLY A 317 -15.86 -25.11 -2.15
CA GLY A 317 -14.51 -24.59 -1.95
C GLY A 317 -14.30 -24.18 -0.48
N THR A 318 -13.11 -24.36 0.05
CA THR A 318 -12.76 -23.97 1.42
C THR A 318 -11.37 -23.34 1.46
N LYS A 319 -11.21 -22.31 2.29
CA LYS A 319 -9.91 -21.70 2.59
C LYS A 319 -9.79 -21.46 4.09
N LEU A 320 -8.66 -21.88 4.67
CA LEU A 320 -8.29 -21.62 6.05
C LEU A 320 -6.90 -20.97 6.07
N ASP A 321 -6.77 -19.81 6.69
CA ASP A 321 -5.51 -19.14 6.94
C ASP A 321 -5.33 -18.91 8.44
N LEU A 322 -4.19 -19.38 8.96
CA LEU A 322 -3.73 -19.13 10.34
C LEU A 322 -2.41 -18.40 10.25
N TYR A 323 -2.30 -17.18 10.79
CA TYR A 323 -1.08 -16.41 10.67
C TYR A 323 -0.84 -15.47 11.84
N VAL A 324 0.42 -15.09 12.01
CA VAL A 324 0.89 -14.14 13.01
C VAL A 324 1.86 -13.15 12.38
N ASN A 325 1.64 -11.86 12.65
CA ASN A 325 2.53 -10.77 12.27
C ASN A 325 3.07 -10.09 13.54
N THR A 326 4.32 -9.71 13.51
CA THR A 326 4.97 -8.97 14.59
C THR A 326 5.81 -7.83 14.02
N PHE A 327 5.75 -6.68 14.67
CA PHE A 327 6.62 -5.54 14.43
C PHE A 327 7.34 -5.18 15.72
N GLU A 328 8.60 -4.80 15.63
CA GLU A 328 9.43 -4.41 16.76
C GLU A 328 10.34 -3.24 16.37
N ASN A 329 10.28 -2.15 17.13
CA ASN A 329 11.24 -1.06 16.98
C ASN A 329 12.50 -1.35 17.82
N LYS A 330 13.56 -1.76 17.14
CA LYS A 330 14.89 -2.06 17.73
C LYS A 330 15.86 -0.88 17.69
N ALA A 331 15.35 0.33 17.65
CA ALA A 331 16.20 1.51 17.76
C ALA A 331 16.97 1.55 19.09
N ASP A 332 18.04 2.32 19.12
CA ASP A 332 18.76 2.58 20.38
C ASP A 332 17.85 3.42 21.32
N PRO A 333 17.63 2.97 22.57
CA PRO A 333 16.85 3.73 23.55
C PRO A 333 17.38 5.15 23.83
N ALA A 334 18.65 5.40 23.56
CA ALA A 334 19.23 6.74 23.67
C ALA A 334 18.87 7.67 22.50
N GLN A 335 18.32 7.10 21.40
CA GLN A 335 18.01 7.80 20.14
C GLN A 335 16.54 7.75 19.77
N SER A 336 15.70 7.00 20.47
CA SER A 336 14.30 6.84 20.14
C SER A 336 13.44 6.56 21.37
N ASP A 337 12.44 7.41 21.60
CA ASP A 337 11.47 7.22 22.68
C ASP A 337 10.60 5.97 22.49
N ASN A 338 10.53 5.45 21.27
CA ASN A 338 9.79 4.23 20.92
C ASN A 338 10.68 2.97 20.84
N ALA A 339 11.91 3.04 21.31
CA ALA A 339 12.78 1.87 21.35
C ALA A 339 12.16 0.77 22.20
N GLY A 340 12.18 -0.46 21.69
CA GLY A 340 11.57 -1.62 22.34
C GLY A 340 10.05 -1.74 22.17
N ALA A 341 9.40 -0.83 21.46
CA ALA A 341 7.98 -0.95 21.13
C ALA A 341 7.74 -2.19 20.25
N LYS A 342 6.67 -2.94 20.53
CA LYS A 342 6.27 -4.15 19.81
C LYS A 342 4.79 -4.20 19.57
N SER A 343 4.38 -4.75 18.41
CA SER A 343 3.01 -5.17 18.16
C SER A 343 2.98 -6.61 17.67
N LYS A 344 1.91 -7.30 18.00
CA LYS A 344 1.65 -8.67 17.54
C LYS A 344 0.19 -8.76 17.17
N GLU A 345 -0.07 -9.34 16.00
CA GLU A 345 -1.40 -9.66 15.52
C GLU A 345 -1.43 -11.16 15.16
N ALA A 346 -2.38 -11.90 15.69
CA ALA A 346 -2.62 -13.30 15.35
C ALA A 346 -4.04 -13.43 14.79
N VAL A 347 -4.18 -14.08 13.62
CA VAL A 347 -5.46 -14.20 12.92
C VAL A 347 -5.73 -15.63 12.50
N ALA A 348 -6.98 -16.06 12.69
CA ALA A 348 -7.56 -17.24 12.10
C ALA A 348 -8.72 -16.81 11.19
N ASP A 349 -8.60 -17.11 9.90
CA ASP A 349 -9.59 -16.77 8.88
C ASP A 349 -10.05 -18.06 8.18
N PHE A 350 -11.35 -18.31 8.20
CA PHE A 350 -11.95 -19.44 7.51
C PHE A 350 -13.07 -18.95 6.61
N LYS A 351 -13.05 -19.37 5.36
CA LYS A 351 -14.14 -19.15 4.41
C LYS A 351 -14.45 -20.40 3.61
N PHE A 352 -15.68 -20.47 3.15
CA PHE A 352 -16.11 -21.43 2.17
C PHE A 352 -16.95 -20.75 1.08
N ASP A 353 -16.95 -21.31 -0.08
CA ASP A 353 -17.74 -20.89 -1.22
C ASP A 353 -18.50 -22.09 -1.80
N VAL A 354 -19.72 -21.84 -2.24
CA VAL A 354 -20.59 -22.89 -2.79
C VAL A 354 -21.52 -22.33 -3.85
N PRO A 355 -21.53 -22.91 -5.06
CA PRO A 355 -22.57 -22.65 -6.05
C PRO A 355 -23.87 -23.37 -5.63
N PHE A 356 -25.00 -22.74 -5.83
CA PHE A 356 -26.31 -23.38 -5.64
C PHE A 356 -27.38 -22.72 -6.51
N GLU A 357 -28.52 -23.40 -6.64
CA GLU A 357 -29.69 -22.89 -7.39
C GLU A 357 -30.87 -22.64 -6.44
N LEU A 358 -31.39 -21.42 -6.46
CA LEU A 358 -32.64 -21.09 -5.80
C LEU A 358 -33.47 -20.19 -6.73
N GLY A 359 -34.13 -20.79 -7.69
CA GLY A 359 -34.84 -20.12 -8.79
C GLY A 359 -33.90 -19.59 -9.87
N VAL A 360 -32.74 -19.08 -9.49
CA VAL A 360 -31.61 -18.65 -10.35
C VAL A 360 -30.30 -19.17 -9.76
N SER A 361 -29.27 -19.26 -10.58
CA SER A 361 -27.93 -19.64 -10.14
C SER A 361 -27.39 -18.62 -9.17
N GLN A 362 -26.72 -19.08 -8.13
CA GLN A 362 -26.16 -18.26 -7.08
C GLN A 362 -24.80 -18.79 -6.64
N TRP A 363 -23.96 -17.90 -6.12
CA TRP A 363 -22.68 -18.23 -5.53
C TRP A 363 -22.56 -17.59 -4.15
N LEU A 364 -22.55 -18.43 -3.11
CA LEU A 364 -22.41 -17.99 -1.73
C LEU A 364 -20.98 -18.15 -1.26
N THR A 365 -20.39 -17.06 -0.77
CA THR A 365 -19.17 -17.05 0.02
C THR A 365 -19.53 -16.70 1.46
N ALA A 366 -19.12 -17.52 2.43
CA ALA A 366 -19.33 -17.20 3.84
C ALA A 366 -18.12 -17.63 4.68
N GLY A 367 -17.96 -17.02 5.85
CA GLY A 367 -16.82 -17.32 6.69
C GLY A 367 -16.88 -16.70 8.06
N LEU A 368 -15.83 -17.01 8.81
CA LEU A 368 -15.59 -16.48 10.14
C LEU A 368 -14.12 -16.05 10.26
N GLN A 369 -13.88 -15.01 11.04
CA GLN A 369 -12.55 -14.51 11.36
C GLN A 369 -12.44 -14.33 12.87
N TYR A 370 -11.26 -14.66 13.41
CA TYR A 370 -10.88 -14.35 14.78
C TYR A 370 -9.51 -13.68 14.76
N LYS A 371 -9.36 -12.60 15.52
CA LYS A 371 -8.13 -11.80 15.59
C LYS A 371 -7.81 -11.48 17.04
N GLU A 372 -6.54 -11.59 17.40
CA GLU A 372 -5.96 -11.12 18.67
C GLU A 372 -4.85 -10.11 18.36
N GLU A 373 -4.79 -9.04 19.12
CA GLU A 373 -3.78 -7.99 19.04
C GLU A 373 -3.17 -7.72 20.41
N GLU A 374 -1.87 -7.47 20.42
CA GLU A 374 -1.11 -7.07 21.62
C GLU A 374 -0.15 -5.94 21.24
N VAL A 375 -0.05 -4.92 22.09
CA VAL A 375 0.89 -3.81 21.90
C VAL A 375 1.67 -3.57 23.17
N GLU A 376 3.00 -3.56 23.04
CA GLU A 376 3.94 -3.10 24.05
C GLU A 376 4.62 -1.84 23.50
N ASN A 377 4.48 -0.71 24.17
CA ASN A 377 5.16 0.53 23.74
C ASN A 377 5.60 1.32 24.98
N PRO A 378 6.77 1.00 25.55
CA PRO A 378 7.23 1.57 26.82
C PRO A 378 7.46 3.09 26.75
N GLY A 379 7.66 3.66 25.57
CA GLY A 379 7.78 5.11 25.38
C GLY A 379 6.45 5.87 25.44
N ASN A 380 5.35 5.20 25.05
CA ASN A 380 4.05 5.84 24.91
C ASN A 380 2.94 5.19 25.74
N ILE A 381 3.11 3.96 26.21
CA ILE A 381 2.11 3.23 27.01
C ILE A 381 2.70 2.91 28.36
N GLY A 382 1.98 3.24 29.41
CA GLY A 382 2.40 3.02 30.79
C GLY A 382 3.39 4.04 31.35
N ASN A 383 3.87 4.99 30.57
CA ASN A 383 4.84 5.98 31.00
C ASN A 383 4.17 7.26 31.57
N ILE A 384 2.85 7.32 31.54
CA ILE A 384 2.05 8.45 31.98
C ILE A 384 1.68 8.38 33.47
N ALA A 385 2.14 7.37 34.20
CA ALA A 385 1.81 7.16 35.62
C ALA A 385 2.21 8.33 36.55
N ALA A 386 2.98 9.30 36.02
CA ALA A 386 3.43 10.45 36.81
C ALA A 386 2.47 11.67 36.75
N PHE A 387 1.41 11.66 35.92
CA PHE A 387 0.49 12.78 35.86
C PHE A 387 -0.98 12.33 35.95
N ILE A 388 -1.80 13.27 36.45
CA ILE A 388 -3.25 13.09 36.55
C ILE A 388 -3.85 13.90 35.42
N PRO A 389 -4.48 13.29 34.40
CA PRO A 389 -5.13 14.02 33.30
C PRO A 389 -6.22 14.95 33.82
N PRO A 390 -6.57 16.02 33.13
CA PRO A 390 -7.67 16.90 33.48
C PRO A 390 -8.98 16.11 33.75
N GLY A 391 -9.62 16.40 34.88
CA GLY A 391 -10.87 15.74 35.29
C GLY A 391 -10.71 14.39 36.00
N GLN A 392 -9.48 13.86 36.15
CA GLN A 392 -9.18 12.67 36.93
C GLN A 392 -8.71 13.04 38.33
N THR A 393 -8.93 12.16 39.31
CA THR A 393 -8.55 12.37 40.71
C THR A 393 -7.34 11.52 41.14
N GLU A 394 -7.00 10.51 40.36
CA GLU A 394 -5.92 9.58 40.64
C GLU A 394 -5.05 9.40 39.39
N ALA A 395 -3.75 9.11 39.59
CA ALA A 395 -2.90 8.69 38.51
C ALA A 395 -3.45 7.39 37.90
N LEU A 396 -3.58 7.36 36.58
CA LEU A 396 -4.04 6.16 35.88
C LEU A 396 -3.06 5.02 36.11
N THR A 397 -3.56 3.90 36.61
CA THR A 397 -2.75 2.68 36.72
C THR A 397 -2.38 2.23 35.30
N ALA A 398 -1.08 2.23 35.03
CA ALA A 398 -0.58 1.95 33.71
C ALA A 398 -0.84 0.50 33.32
N GLU A 399 -1.73 0.29 32.36
CA GLU A 399 -1.76 -0.91 31.56
C GLU A 399 -0.53 -0.85 30.65
N LYS A 400 0.42 -1.78 30.83
CA LYS A 400 1.68 -1.73 30.08
C LYS A 400 1.58 -2.35 28.70
N ASN A 401 0.74 -3.36 28.56
CA ASN A 401 0.55 -4.14 27.35
C ASN A 401 -0.95 -4.27 27.08
N PRO A 402 -1.58 -3.30 26.43
CA PRO A 402 -2.98 -3.45 26.05
C PRO A 402 -3.14 -4.59 25.03
N GLU A 403 -4.13 -5.41 25.30
CA GLU A 403 -4.54 -6.54 24.47
C GLU A 403 -5.97 -6.35 23.99
N GLY A 404 -6.31 -6.96 22.88
CA GLY A 404 -7.67 -6.92 22.35
C GLY A 404 -7.94 -8.10 21.43
N TRP A 405 -9.21 -8.40 21.27
CA TRP A 405 -9.69 -9.43 20.36
C TRP A 405 -10.83 -8.92 19.50
N ALA A 406 -10.98 -9.52 18.33
CA ALA A 406 -12.14 -9.32 17.47
C ALA A 406 -12.55 -10.64 16.82
N TRP A 407 -13.86 -10.85 16.64
CA TRP A 407 -14.35 -11.91 15.78
C TRP A 407 -15.41 -11.38 14.82
N ALA A 408 -15.57 -12.05 13.69
CA ALA A 408 -16.55 -11.69 12.70
C ALA A 408 -17.18 -12.91 12.05
N LEU A 409 -18.45 -12.74 11.65
CA LEU A 409 -19.16 -13.65 10.75
C LEU A 409 -19.57 -12.85 9.50
N PHE A 410 -19.33 -13.40 8.32
CA PHE A 410 -19.70 -12.74 7.08
C PHE A 410 -20.29 -13.71 6.06
N ALA A 411 -21.12 -13.18 5.19
CA ALA A 411 -21.65 -13.87 4.03
C ALA A 411 -21.87 -12.89 2.89
N GLU A 412 -21.50 -13.29 1.69
CA GLU A 412 -21.76 -12.58 0.44
C GLU A 412 -22.36 -13.55 -0.58
N ASN A 413 -23.47 -13.16 -1.18
CA ASN A 413 -24.18 -13.97 -2.16
C ASN A 413 -24.26 -13.24 -3.50
N GLN A 414 -23.70 -13.82 -4.55
CA GLN A 414 -23.85 -13.35 -5.91
C GLN A 414 -25.06 -14.09 -6.53
N VAL A 415 -26.06 -13.31 -6.94
CA VAL A 415 -27.31 -13.81 -7.54
C VAL A 415 -27.29 -13.47 -9.02
N PHE A 416 -27.16 -14.46 -9.88
CA PHE A 416 -27.15 -14.30 -11.33
C PHE A 416 -28.61 -14.20 -11.84
N LEU A 417 -29.16 -12.98 -11.74
CA LEU A 417 -30.55 -12.71 -12.11
C LEU A 417 -30.84 -12.99 -13.58
N ARG A 418 -29.86 -12.76 -14.44
CA ARG A 418 -29.79 -13.07 -15.87
C ARG A 418 -28.32 -13.26 -16.27
N ASP A 419 -28.07 -13.78 -17.45
CA ASP A 419 -26.71 -13.96 -17.98
C ASP A 419 -25.89 -12.65 -18.01
N ASN A 420 -26.58 -11.50 -18.07
CA ASN A 420 -25.98 -10.18 -18.14
C ASN A 420 -26.32 -9.29 -16.94
N LEU A 421 -26.86 -9.84 -15.85
CA LEU A 421 -27.26 -9.07 -14.67
C LEU A 421 -27.00 -9.82 -13.37
N THR A 422 -26.04 -9.37 -12.60
CA THR A 422 -25.64 -9.95 -11.33
C THR A 422 -25.91 -8.99 -10.18
N LEU A 423 -26.56 -9.47 -9.11
CA LEU A 423 -26.77 -8.77 -7.86
C LEU A 423 -25.91 -9.42 -6.77
N THR A 424 -25.03 -8.66 -6.15
CA THR A 424 -24.23 -9.09 -4.99
C THR A 424 -24.80 -8.49 -3.73
N LEU A 425 -25.08 -9.34 -2.74
CA LEU A 425 -25.57 -8.97 -1.41
C LEU A 425 -24.59 -9.49 -0.35
N GLY A 426 -24.03 -8.60 0.43
CA GLY A 426 -23.07 -8.94 1.48
C GLY A 426 -23.53 -8.43 2.86
N LEU A 427 -23.20 -9.18 3.88
CA LEU A 427 -23.42 -8.83 5.27
C LEU A 427 -22.28 -9.37 6.13
N ARG A 428 -21.71 -8.51 6.97
CA ARG A 428 -20.70 -8.91 7.96
C ARG A 428 -21.09 -8.31 9.31
N THR A 429 -20.93 -9.10 10.35
CA THR A 429 -21.09 -8.64 11.74
C THR A 429 -19.77 -8.89 12.47
N ASP A 430 -19.19 -7.81 12.99
CA ASP A 430 -17.96 -7.80 13.75
C ASP A 430 -18.26 -7.52 15.23
N ARG A 431 -17.55 -8.18 16.12
CA ARG A 431 -17.51 -7.89 17.55
C ARG A 431 -16.07 -7.66 17.94
N THR A 432 -15.74 -6.45 18.35
CA THR A 432 -14.43 -6.07 18.84
C THR A 432 -14.48 -5.88 20.35
N ASP A 433 -13.41 -6.23 21.03
CA ASP A 433 -13.28 -6.07 22.46
C ASP A 433 -13.52 -4.61 22.88
N GLY A 434 -14.36 -4.41 23.89
CA GLY A 434 -14.79 -3.08 24.37
C GLY A 434 -15.95 -2.44 23.60
N PHE A 435 -16.34 -2.94 22.40
CA PHE A 435 -17.38 -2.33 21.59
C PHE A 435 -18.61 -3.22 21.42
N SER A 436 -19.74 -2.61 21.08
CA SER A 436 -20.93 -3.34 20.64
C SER A 436 -20.69 -4.01 19.27
N ALA A 437 -21.51 -5.00 18.93
CA ALA A 437 -21.43 -5.62 17.61
C ALA A 437 -21.80 -4.60 16.52
N HIS A 438 -20.97 -4.53 15.48
CA HIS A 438 -21.20 -3.68 14.31
C HIS A 438 -21.55 -4.53 13.10
N THR A 439 -22.47 -4.02 12.25
CA THR A 439 -22.91 -4.75 11.04
C THR A 439 -22.68 -3.88 9.80
N SER A 440 -22.00 -4.45 8.81
CA SER A 440 -21.63 -3.83 7.54
C SER A 440 -22.36 -4.50 6.37
N PRO A 441 -23.52 -3.98 5.94
CA PRO A 441 -24.24 -4.47 4.76
C PRO A 441 -23.65 -3.90 3.48
N ARG A 442 -23.81 -4.66 2.38
CA ARG A 442 -23.45 -4.28 1.02
C ARG A 442 -24.49 -4.79 0.03
N ALA A 443 -24.82 -3.96 -0.96
CA ALA A 443 -25.60 -4.36 -2.12
C ALA A 443 -24.99 -3.74 -3.37
N TYR A 444 -24.73 -4.54 -4.38
CA TYR A 444 -24.05 -4.13 -5.61
C TYR A 444 -24.67 -4.79 -6.83
N LEU A 445 -24.87 -4.04 -7.91
CA LEU A 445 -25.40 -4.51 -9.17
C LEU A 445 -24.38 -4.35 -10.28
N VAL A 446 -24.19 -5.39 -11.08
CA VAL A 446 -23.42 -5.37 -12.32
C VAL A 446 -24.33 -5.76 -13.47
N TYR A 447 -24.36 -4.91 -14.50
CA TYR A 447 -25.23 -5.09 -15.66
C TYR A 447 -24.46 -4.86 -16.97
N HIS A 448 -24.53 -5.82 -17.87
CA HIS A 448 -23.96 -5.74 -19.22
C HIS A 448 -25.09 -5.55 -20.25
N PRO A 449 -25.44 -4.30 -20.60
CA PRO A 449 -26.48 -4.03 -21.62
C PRO A 449 -26.08 -4.52 -23.00
N ALA A 450 -24.79 -4.60 -23.29
CA ALA A 450 -24.17 -5.17 -24.48
C ALA A 450 -22.76 -5.66 -24.13
N ASP A 451 -22.15 -6.48 -24.98
CA ASP A 451 -20.84 -7.12 -24.71
C ASP A 451 -19.73 -6.13 -24.38
N ALA A 452 -19.73 -4.96 -25.02
CA ALA A 452 -18.74 -3.91 -24.79
C ALA A 452 -19.04 -3.03 -23.57
N TRP A 453 -20.25 -3.07 -23.00
CA TRP A 453 -20.69 -2.13 -21.99
C TRP A 453 -20.94 -2.78 -20.65
N THR A 454 -20.45 -2.15 -19.59
CA THR A 454 -20.74 -2.52 -18.21
C THR A 454 -21.27 -1.32 -17.44
N ILE A 455 -22.38 -1.49 -16.75
CA ILE A 455 -22.92 -0.53 -15.79
C ILE A 455 -22.89 -1.19 -14.43
N LYS A 456 -22.27 -0.56 -13.46
CA LYS A 456 -22.17 -1.09 -12.11
C LYS A 456 -22.41 -0.02 -11.05
N GLY A 457 -22.99 -0.41 -9.94
CA GLY A 457 -23.20 0.50 -8.85
C GLY A 457 -23.75 -0.17 -7.61
N GLY A 458 -23.60 0.50 -6.49
CA GLY A 458 -24.00 -0.08 -5.23
C GLY A 458 -23.93 0.84 -4.05
N VAL A 459 -24.30 0.27 -2.91
CA VAL A 459 -24.19 0.88 -1.59
C VAL A 459 -23.49 -0.08 -0.65
N SER A 460 -22.56 0.45 0.15
CA SER A 460 -21.87 -0.31 1.18
C SER A 460 -21.68 0.52 2.44
N LYS A 461 -21.68 -0.16 3.59
CA LYS A 461 -21.27 0.42 4.86
C LYS A 461 -19.92 -0.12 5.26
N GLY A 462 -19.08 0.74 5.80
CA GLY A 462 -17.80 0.39 6.41
C GLY A 462 -17.72 0.93 7.83
N PHE A 463 -16.80 0.38 8.60
CA PHE A 463 -16.50 0.89 9.93
C PHE A 463 -15.01 0.75 10.24
N ARG A 464 -14.54 1.53 11.21
CA ARG A 464 -13.23 1.42 11.82
C ARG A 464 -13.37 1.50 13.33
N ALA A 465 -12.97 0.44 14.02
CA ALA A 465 -12.87 0.45 15.48
C ALA A 465 -11.59 1.21 15.89
N PRO A 466 -11.64 1.99 16.99
CA PRO A 466 -10.45 2.57 17.59
C PRO A 466 -9.44 1.49 17.94
N ASN A 467 -8.16 1.73 17.64
CA ASN A 467 -7.09 0.79 17.94
C ASN A 467 -6.73 0.79 19.45
N LEU A 468 -5.89 -0.15 19.87
CA LEU A 468 -5.50 -0.32 21.26
C LEU A 468 -4.85 0.93 21.87
N LYS A 469 -4.05 1.67 21.09
CA LYS A 469 -3.41 2.90 21.55
C LYS A 469 -4.39 4.07 21.66
N GLU A 470 -5.32 4.20 20.70
CA GLU A 470 -6.32 5.27 20.68
C GLU A 470 -7.27 5.19 21.88
N ARG A 471 -7.63 3.97 22.32
CA ARG A 471 -8.55 3.74 23.43
C ARG A 471 -7.93 3.55 24.82
N SER A 472 -6.61 3.34 24.91
CA SER A 472 -5.96 3.10 26.20
C SER A 472 -5.69 4.40 26.93
N LEU A 473 -6.26 4.57 28.13
CA LEU A 473 -5.96 5.69 29.03
C LEU A 473 -4.48 5.73 29.44
N SER A 474 -3.79 4.59 29.41
CA SER A 474 -2.36 4.48 29.70
C SER A 474 -1.49 4.93 28.51
N SER A 475 -2.09 5.22 27.36
CA SER A 475 -1.41 5.71 26.17
C SER A 475 -1.25 7.23 26.24
N GLY A 476 -0.03 7.70 26.05
CA GLY A 476 0.26 9.13 25.97
C GLY A 476 1.50 9.42 25.15
N THR A 477 1.33 10.27 24.17
CA THR A 477 2.40 10.73 23.31
C THR A 477 2.79 12.15 23.68
N SER A 478 4.04 12.35 24.07
CA SER A 478 4.59 13.70 24.26
C SER A 478 4.85 14.35 22.91
N SER A 479 4.29 15.53 22.71
CA SER A 479 4.62 16.39 21.57
C SER A 479 5.35 17.62 22.11
N MET A 480 6.58 17.84 21.65
CA MET A 480 7.39 19.02 22.02
C MET A 480 6.88 20.31 21.37
N GLY A 481 5.57 20.50 21.37
CA GLY A 481 4.89 21.71 20.87
C GLY A 481 4.10 21.50 19.59
N MET A 482 4.48 20.61 18.70
CA MET A 482 3.85 20.46 17.37
C MET A 482 2.43 19.88 17.42
N GLY A 483 2.14 18.98 18.37
CA GLY A 483 0.82 18.32 18.48
C GLY A 483 -0.29 19.18 19.07
N CYS A 484 0.03 20.33 19.68
CA CYS A 484 -0.94 21.25 20.27
C CYS A 484 -0.98 22.61 19.56
N THR A 485 -0.34 22.79 18.42
CA THR A 485 -0.38 24.06 17.67
C THR A 485 -1.79 24.45 17.26
N SER A 486 -2.67 23.47 17.00
CA SER A 486 -4.10 23.68 16.75
C SER A 486 -4.85 24.30 17.94
N LEU A 487 -4.27 24.29 19.15
CA LEU A 487 -4.82 24.89 20.36
C LEU A 487 -4.36 26.36 20.60
N ALA A 488 -3.62 26.96 19.68
CA ALA A 488 -3.21 28.35 19.78
C ALA A 488 -4.38 29.32 20.00
N PRO A 489 -5.58 29.15 19.35
CA PRO A 489 -6.75 29.97 19.63
C PRO A 489 -7.26 29.85 21.07
N LEU A 490 -6.96 28.76 21.77
CA LEU A 490 -7.29 28.54 23.17
C LEU A 490 -6.20 29.04 24.13
N GLY A 491 -5.13 29.64 23.61
CA GLY A 491 -4.03 30.22 24.39
C GLY A 491 -2.78 29.38 24.50
N TYR A 492 -2.64 28.29 23.73
CA TYR A 492 -1.39 27.54 23.67
C TYR A 492 -0.29 28.39 23.02
N MET A 493 0.79 28.63 23.78
CA MET A 493 1.92 29.45 23.36
C MET A 493 3.23 28.63 23.16
N GLY A 494 3.10 27.30 23.08
CA GLY A 494 4.24 26.38 23.07
C GLY A 494 4.47 25.69 24.43
N GLY A 495 5.37 24.73 24.47
CA GLY A 495 5.68 23.97 25.68
C GLY A 495 5.24 22.50 25.60
N GLN A 496 5.21 21.82 26.75
CA GLN A 496 4.81 20.40 26.80
C GLN A 496 3.35 20.22 26.44
N CYS A 497 3.10 19.25 25.56
CA CYS A 497 1.81 18.85 25.09
C CYS A 497 1.73 17.33 25.04
N PHE A 498 0.66 16.75 25.56
CA PHE A 498 0.42 15.30 25.53
C PHE A 498 -0.86 14.98 24.77
N MET A 499 -0.79 13.98 23.91
CA MET A 499 -1.95 13.31 23.33
C MET A 499 -2.21 12.04 24.15
N VAL A 500 -3.40 11.91 24.73
CA VAL A 500 -3.78 10.76 25.55
C VAL A 500 -4.90 9.95 24.87
N GLY A 501 -4.93 8.64 25.17
CA GLY A 501 -5.99 7.77 24.65
C GLY A 501 -7.35 8.08 25.29
N ASN A 502 -8.42 7.64 24.61
CA ASN A 502 -9.79 7.85 25.08
C ASN A 502 -10.58 6.51 25.04
N PRO A 503 -10.93 5.93 26.20
CA PRO A 503 -11.71 4.69 26.24
C PRO A 503 -13.16 4.85 25.83
N ASP A 504 -13.68 6.10 25.77
CA ASP A 504 -15.05 6.40 25.40
C ASP A 504 -15.24 6.56 23.87
N LEU A 505 -14.20 6.30 23.07
CA LEU A 505 -14.30 6.34 21.62
C LEU A 505 -15.27 5.29 21.09
N GLU A 506 -16.09 5.71 20.14
CA GLU A 506 -16.98 4.85 19.36
C GLU A 506 -16.37 4.56 17.97
N PRO A 507 -16.75 3.46 17.31
CA PRO A 507 -16.30 3.20 15.95
C PRO A 507 -16.75 4.26 14.94
N GLU A 508 -15.86 4.63 14.04
CA GLU A 508 -16.16 5.47 12.88
C GLU A 508 -16.97 4.66 11.86
N ILE A 509 -17.97 5.25 11.23
CA ILE A 509 -18.88 4.57 10.30
C ILE A 509 -18.93 5.31 8.98
N SER A 510 -18.75 4.60 7.86
CA SER A 510 -18.95 5.17 6.53
C SER A 510 -20.17 4.58 5.83
N THR A 511 -20.82 5.39 4.98
CA THR A 511 -21.82 4.95 4.01
C THR A 511 -21.39 5.43 2.65
N ASN A 512 -21.19 4.49 1.73
CA ASN A 512 -20.61 4.73 0.42
C ASN A 512 -21.62 4.36 -0.66
N TYR A 513 -21.74 5.21 -1.67
CA TYR A 513 -22.51 4.98 -2.89
C TYR A 513 -21.61 5.16 -4.08
N GLU A 514 -21.74 4.31 -5.08
CA GLU A 514 -21.07 4.50 -6.36
C GLU A 514 -21.94 4.07 -7.54
N LEU A 515 -21.66 4.70 -8.68
CA LEU A 515 -22.27 4.38 -9.98
C LEU A 515 -21.21 4.56 -11.05
N GLY A 516 -20.92 3.50 -11.78
CA GLY A 516 -19.93 3.48 -12.85
C GLY A 516 -20.50 2.98 -14.17
N VAL A 517 -19.91 3.43 -15.24
CA VAL A 517 -20.11 2.93 -16.60
C VAL A 517 -18.75 2.68 -17.22
N ALA A 518 -18.59 1.53 -17.86
CA ALA A 518 -17.38 1.15 -18.56
C ALA A 518 -17.69 0.68 -19.97
N PHE A 519 -16.78 0.95 -20.89
CA PHE A 519 -16.75 0.46 -22.26
C PHE A 519 -15.42 -0.22 -22.50
N ASP A 520 -15.43 -1.42 -23.04
CA ASP A 520 -14.23 -2.21 -23.36
C ASP A 520 -14.48 -3.02 -24.63
N GLU A 521 -13.85 -2.58 -25.72
CA GLU A 521 -13.92 -3.26 -27.03
C GLU A 521 -12.73 -2.88 -27.92
N ASN A 522 -12.10 -3.87 -28.56
CA ASN A 522 -11.01 -3.66 -29.53
C ASN A 522 -9.83 -2.83 -28.97
N ASP A 523 -9.39 -3.09 -27.73
CA ASP A 523 -8.35 -2.36 -26.98
C ASP A 523 -8.73 -0.91 -26.61
N TYR A 524 -9.94 -0.45 -26.91
CA TYR A 524 -10.47 0.82 -26.40
C TYR A 524 -11.18 0.58 -25.08
N ARG A 525 -10.72 1.26 -24.03
CA ARG A 525 -11.27 1.19 -22.69
C ARG A 525 -11.59 2.58 -22.19
N PHE A 526 -12.81 2.73 -21.66
CA PHE A 526 -13.24 3.97 -21.00
C PHE A 526 -14.04 3.59 -19.77
N GLU A 527 -13.75 4.21 -18.64
CA GLU A 527 -14.53 4.05 -17.43
C GLU A 527 -14.78 5.42 -16.80
N ALA A 528 -16.01 5.64 -16.35
CA ALA A 528 -16.39 6.80 -15.56
C ALA A 528 -17.17 6.33 -14.33
N THR A 529 -16.72 6.73 -13.13
CA THR A 529 -17.35 6.36 -11.86
C THR A 529 -17.62 7.61 -11.03
N TYR A 530 -18.88 7.84 -10.66
CA TYR A 530 -19.26 8.76 -9.63
C TYR A 530 -19.28 8.04 -8.28
N PHE A 531 -18.75 8.68 -7.24
CA PHE A 531 -18.76 8.16 -5.89
C PHE A 531 -19.16 9.26 -4.88
N THR A 532 -19.73 8.84 -3.75
CA THR A 532 -19.90 9.68 -2.57
C THR A 532 -19.82 8.83 -1.29
N SER A 533 -19.11 9.33 -0.32
CA SER A 533 -18.93 8.69 1.00
C SER A 533 -19.28 9.68 2.10
N LYS A 534 -20.05 9.22 3.08
CA LYS A 534 -20.35 9.95 4.31
C LYS A 534 -19.74 9.20 5.48
N ILE A 535 -18.93 9.89 6.26
CA ILE A 535 -18.27 9.34 7.46
C ILE A 535 -18.94 10.01 8.66
N LYS A 536 -19.37 9.21 9.63
CA LYS A 536 -19.91 9.63 10.92
C LYS A 536 -18.97 9.22 12.03
N ASP A 537 -19.05 9.95 13.14
CA ASP A 537 -18.27 9.69 14.35
C ASP A 537 -16.75 9.67 14.08
N MET A 538 -16.30 10.51 13.13
CA MET A 538 -14.90 10.63 12.77
C MET A 538 -14.08 11.09 13.97
N MET A 539 -12.99 10.39 14.26
CA MET A 539 -12.13 10.71 15.39
C MET A 539 -11.19 11.85 15.05
N GLN A 540 -11.23 12.89 15.87
CA GLN A 540 -10.32 14.03 15.79
C GLN A 540 -9.73 14.39 17.16
N ASN A 541 -8.54 15.02 17.13
CA ASN A 541 -7.90 15.53 18.33
C ASN A 541 -8.59 16.79 18.80
N GLY A 542 -9.05 16.78 20.05
CA GLY A 542 -9.63 17.93 20.72
C GLY A 542 -8.88 18.28 21.99
N PHE A 543 -9.14 19.48 22.52
CA PHE A 543 -8.57 19.94 23.78
C PHE A 543 -9.19 19.21 24.97
N LEU A 544 -8.36 18.56 25.78
CA LEU A 544 -8.80 17.90 27.02
C LEU A 544 -8.67 18.83 28.23
N GLY A 545 -7.63 19.66 28.28
CA GLY A 545 -7.38 20.58 29.38
C GLY A 545 -5.92 20.96 29.54
N GLU A 546 -5.65 21.82 30.53
CA GLU A 546 -4.31 22.23 30.94
C GLU A 546 -4.12 21.95 32.44
N VAL A 547 -2.99 21.39 32.82
CA VAL A 547 -2.61 21.17 34.23
C VAL A 547 -1.15 21.60 34.41
N ASN A 548 -0.93 22.61 35.27
CA ASN A 548 0.41 23.11 35.59
C ASN A 548 1.25 23.56 34.38
N GLY A 549 0.65 24.15 33.37
CA GLY A 549 1.32 24.58 32.13
C GLY A 549 1.53 23.45 31.11
N ILE A 550 1.07 22.24 31.40
CA ILE A 550 1.09 21.10 30.48
C ILE A 550 -0.28 20.99 29.79
N TRP A 551 -0.28 20.98 28.48
CA TRP A 551 -1.51 20.91 27.68
C TRP A 551 -1.78 19.45 27.28
N TYR A 552 -3.05 19.08 27.28
CA TYR A 552 -3.53 17.73 26.94
C TYR A 552 -4.52 17.78 25.80
N THR A 553 -4.32 16.92 24.83
CA THR A 553 -5.29 16.60 23.77
C THR A 553 -5.76 15.16 23.89
N GLN A 554 -6.96 14.91 23.42
CA GLN A 554 -7.56 13.58 23.35
C GLN A 554 -8.37 13.46 22.06
N GLN A 555 -8.49 12.25 21.53
CA GLN A 555 -9.38 12.01 20.39
C GLN A 555 -10.84 11.92 20.87
N TYR A 556 -11.75 12.47 20.07
CA TYR A 556 -13.20 12.44 20.27
C TYR A 556 -13.91 12.10 18.96
N ASN A 557 -15.05 11.43 19.04
CA ASN A 557 -15.97 11.25 17.92
C ASN A 557 -16.85 12.51 17.79
N ILE A 558 -16.41 13.52 17.10
CA ILE A 558 -17.08 14.82 17.06
C ILE A 558 -17.55 15.22 15.66
N GLU A 559 -17.21 14.46 14.62
CA GLU A 559 -17.28 15.00 13.28
C GLU A 559 -17.98 14.11 12.28
N GLU A 560 -18.64 14.76 11.33
CA GLU A 560 -19.08 14.16 10.10
C GLU A 560 -18.21 14.68 8.96
N ALA A 561 -17.78 13.79 8.08
CA ALA A 561 -17.05 14.15 6.87
C ALA A 561 -17.78 13.63 5.64
N LYS A 562 -17.61 14.34 4.53
CA LYS A 562 -18.15 13.93 3.24
C LYS A 562 -17.08 14.05 2.16
N THR A 563 -16.98 13.00 1.35
CA THR A 563 -16.21 13.03 0.12
C THR A 563 -17.11 12.66 -1.05
N SER A 564 -16.95 13.31 -2.18
CA SER A 564 -17.61 12.94 -3.42
C SER A 564 -16.79 13.37 -4.63
N GLY A 565 -16.90 12.64 -5.73
CA GLY A 565 -16.12 12.94 -6.93
C GLY A 565 -16.48 12.08 -8.12
N VAL A 566 -15.72 12.32 -9.20
CA VAL A 566 -15.78 11.56 -10.44
C VAL A 566 -14.38 11.06 -10.76
N GLU A 567 -14.27 9.76 -11.01
CA GLU A 567 -13.09 9.10 -11.55
C GLU A 567 -13.30 8.78 -13.01
N LEU A 568 -12.30 9.05 -13.83
CA LEU A 568 -12.26 8.72 -15.24
C LEU A 568 -11.02 7.91 -15.51
N SER A 569 -11.14 6.85 -16.32
CA SER A 569 -10.00 6.06 -16.82
C SER A 569 -10.19 5.82 -18.31
N PHE A 570 -9.10 5.78 -19.05
CA PHE A 570 -9.12 5.45 -20.46
C PHE A 570 -7.85 4.73 -20.89
N GLY A 571 -7.98 3.92 -21.93
CA GLY A 571 -6.86 3.26 -22.62
C GLY A 571 -7.23 3.09 -24.08
N MET A 572 -6.29 3.36 -24.99
CA MET A 572 -6.53 3.22 -26.43
C MET A 572 -5.24 3.00 -27.21
N PRO A 573 -5.27 2.24 -28.30
CA PRO A 573 -4.19 2.23 -29.26
C PRO A 573 -4.20 3.54 -30.06
N VAL A 574 -3.06 4.23 -30.15
CA VAL A 574 -2.86 5.43 -30.96
C VAL A 574 -2.33 5.04 -32.35
N ALA A 575 -1.49 4.02 -32.38
CA ALA A 575 -0.96 3.38 -33.58
C ALA A 575 -0.65 1.92 -33.26
N THR A 576 -0.32 1.10 -34.25
CA THR A 576 -0.03 -0.34 -34.07
C THR A 576 1.01 -0.63 -32.97
N ALA A 577 1.97 0.29 -32.77
CA ALA A 577 3.04 0.13 -31.78
C ALA A 577 2.99 1.17 -30.65
N VAL A 578 1.91 1.98 -30.58
CA VAL A 578 1.79 3.06 -29.60
C VAL A 578 0.45 2.97 -28.89
N SER A 579 0.48 2.84 -27.57
CA SER A 579 -0.70 2.91 -26.72
C SER A 579 -0.69 4.19 -25.87
N PHE A 580 -1.88 4.68 -25.57
CA PHE A 580 -2.09 5.80 -24.66
C PHE A 580 -3.11 5.42 -23.61
N SER A 581 -2.76 5.60 -22.35
CA SER A 581 -3.65 5.36 -21.23
C SER A 581 -3.55 6.47 -20.20
N GLY A 582 -4.56 6.58 -19.37
CA GLY A 582 -4.54 7.55 -18.30
C GLY A 582 -5.81 7.54 -17.46
N ASN A 583 -5.78 8.38 -16.44
CA ASN A 583 -6.94 8.58 -15.58
C ASN A 583 -6.94 10.01 -15.01
N ALA A 584 -8.10 10.42 -14.54
CA ALA A 584 -8.26 11.66 -13.81
C ALA A 584 -9.31 11.51 -12.71
N THR A 585 -9.11 12.20 -11.60
CA THR A 585 -10.07 12.28 -10.51
C THR A 585 -10.40 13.74 -10.24
N TYR A 586 -11.69 14.05 -10.18
CA TYR A 586 -12.20 15.34 -9.77
C TYR A 586 -12.99 15.20 -8.46
N MET A 587 -12.49 15.80 -7.39
CA MET A 587 -13.18 15.88 -6.11
C MET A 587 -14.21 17.02 -6.15
N ILE A 588 -15.49 16.68 -6.02
CA ILE A 588 -16.61 17.64 -5.95
C ILE A 588 -16.67 18.21 -4.54
N GLU A 589 -16.61 17.31 -3.54
CA GLU A 589 -16.61 17.64 -2.12
C GLU A 589 -15.55 16.80 -1.40
N SER A 590 -14.84 17.41 -0.48
CA SER A 590 -13.93 16.76 0.47
C SER A 590 -13.80 17.66 1.68
N GLU A 591 -14.72 17.51 2.62
CA GLU A 591 -14.83 18.42 3.74
C GLU A 591 -15.33 17.72 5.01
N ASN A 592 -14.95 18.30 6.13
CA ASN A 592 -15.59 18.11 7.40
C ASN A 592 -16.89 18.90 7.40
N THR A 593 -18.03 18.22 7.41
CA THR A 593 -19.34 18.88 7.31
C THR A 593 -19.75 19.58 8.61
N THR A 594 -19.06 19.33 9.72
CA THR A 594 -19.31 19.98 11.01
C THR A 594 -18.61 21.35 11.07
N THR A 595 -17.35 21.43 10.59
CA THR A 595 -16.56 22.67 10.63
C THR A 595 -16.57 23.43 9.31
N GLY A 596 -16.88 22.77 8.19
CA GLY A 596 -16.78 23.30 6.83
C GLY A 596 -15.34 23.37 6.31
N GLU A 597 -14.39 22.75 7.00
CA GLU A 597 -12.99 22.72 6.61
C GLU A 597 -12.71 21.61 5.61
N ALA A 598 -11.79 21.87 4.67
CA ALA A 598 -11.35 20.86 3.72
C ALA A 598 -10.61 19.72 4.43
N LEU A 599 -10.76 18.49 3.95
CA LEU A 599 -9.95 17.38 4.41
C LEU A 599 -8.50 17.53 3.92
N LEU A 600 -7.57 17.10 4.76
CA LEU A 600 -6.13 17.20 4.50
C LEU A 600 -5.71 16.31 3.33
N MET A 601 -4.69 16.73 2.60
CA MET A 601 -4.03 15.97 1.54
C MET A 601 -5.00 15.47 0.45
N THR A 602 -6.05 16.25 0.18
CA THR A 602 -7.07 15.92 -0.82
C THR A 602 -7.09 16.99 -1.91
N PRO A 603 -6.34 16.80 -3.01
CA PRO A 603 -6.33 17.72 -4.13
C PRO A 603 -7.68 17.68 -4.88
N LYS A 604 -8.10 18.82 -5.41
CA LYS A 604 -9.33 18.91 -6.21
C LYS A 604 -9.23 18.16 -7.55
N TRP A 605 -8.04 18.07 -8.10
CA TRP A 605 -7.74 17.37 -9.34
C TRP A 605 -6.49 16.52 -9.18
N THR A 606 -6.55 15.28 -9.64
CA THR A 606 -5.39 14.45 -9.96
C THR A 606 -5.55 13.93 -11.38
N ALA A 607 -4.45 13.77 -12.11
CA ALA A 607 -4.49 13.17 -13.44
C ALA A 607 -3.15 12.45 -13.71
N ASN A 608 -3.25 11.32 -14.39
CA ASN A 608 -2.10 10.54 -14.84
C ASN A 608 -2.28 10.22 -16.33
N ALA A 609 -1.19 10.25 -17.07
CA ALA A 609 -1.16 9.89 -18.48
C ALA A 609 0.10 9.09 -18.79
N LEU A 610 -0.02 8.07 -19.62
CA LEU A 610 1.06 7.18 -20.03
C LEU A 610 0.97 6.96 -21.54
N LEU A 611 2.04 7.27 -22.22
CA LEU A 611 2.25 6.93 -23.62
C LEU A 611 3.34 5.88 -23.71
N GLU A 612 3.03 4.72 -24.25
CA GLU A 612 3.99 3.62 -24.46
C GLU A 612 4.21 3.42 -25.95
N TRP A 613 5.45 3.25 -26.32
CA TRP A 613 5.86 2.99 -27.69
C TRP A 613 6.78 1.77 -27.76
N GLN A 614 6.29 0.70 -28.39
CA GLN A 614 7.10 -0.46 -28.77
C GLN A 614 7.84 -0.11 -30.06
N VAL A 615 9.10 0.34 -29.92
CA VAL A 615 9.91 0.82 -31.05
C VAL A 615 10.23 -0.33 -32.00
N ASP A 616 10.60 -1.48 -31.42
CA ASP A 616 10.83 -2.76 -32.10
C ASP A 616 10.66 -3.92 -31.11
N ASN A 617 11.01 -5.14 -31.50
CA ASN A 617 10.87 -6.34 -30.66
C ASN A 617 11.76 -6.35 -29.39
N GLN A 618 12.73 -5.44 -29.29
CA GLN A 618 13.67 -5.36 -28.16
C GLN A 618 13.52 -4.09 -27.35
N LEU A 619 13.12 -2.99 -27.96
CA LEU A 619 13.05 -1.67 -27.32
C LEU A 619 11.62 -1.21 -27.13
N SER A 620 11.23 -1.04 -25.88
CA SER A 620 10.04 -0.30 -25.49
C SER A 620 10.42 1.00 -24.78
N THR A 621 9.67 2.06 -25.01
CA THR A 621 9.87 3.36 -24.37
C THR A 621 8.56 3.88 -23.83
N TYR A 622 8.62 4.74 -22.82
CA TYR A 622 7.43 5.37 -22.26
C TYR A 622 7.68 6.84 -21.93
N LEU A 623 6.58 7.60 -21.98
CA LEU A 623 6.47 8.94 -21.44
C LEU A 623 5.27 8.96 -20.50
N SER A 624 5.48 9.24 -19.23
CA SER A 624 4.40 9.39 -18.26
C SER A 624 4.34 10.81 -17.72
N ALA A 625 3.14 11.26 -17.40
CA ALA A 625 2.90 12.55 -16.77
C ALA A 625 1.91 12.36 -15.62
N GLN A 626 2.22 12.94 -14.46
CA GLN A 626 1.36 12.96 -13.30
C GLN A 626 1.12 14.40 -12.85
N TYR A 627 -0.14 14.79 -12.72
CA TYR A 627 -0.57 16.07 -12.19
C TYR A 627 -1.22 15.87 -10.83
N LEU A 628 -0.72 16.58 -9.83
CA LEU A 628 -1.28 16.67 -8.48
C LEU A 628 -1.70 18.13 -8.24
N GLY A 629 -2.98 18.35 -8.00
CA GLY A 629 -3.52 19.69 -7.74
C GLY A 629 -3.13 20.22 -6.35
N LYS A 630 -3.29 21.52 -6.16
CA LYS A 630 -3.11 22.17 -4.85
C LYS A 630 -3.96 21.49 -3.79
N GLN A 631 -3.39 21.26 -2.60
CA GLN A 631 -4.05 20.60 -1.48
C GLN A 631 -3.70 21.24 -0.15
N LEU A 632 -4.65 21.20 0.79
CA LEU A 632 -4.43 21.63 2.17
C LEU A 632 -3.51 20.62 2.86
N TYR A 633 -2.42 21.12 3.40
CA TYR A 633 -1.38 20.32 4.02
C TYR A 633 -1.43 20.37 5.54
N ARG A 634 -1.55 21.58 6.09
CA ARG A 634 -1.68 21.82 7.51
C ARG A 634 -2.67 22.97 7.74
N PRO A 635 -3.75 22.76 8.52
CA PRO A 635 -4.61 23.86 8.95
C PRO A 635 -3.85 24.68 9.98
N SER A 636 -3.97 26.00 9.90
CA SER A 636 -3.37 26.92 10.88
C SER A 636 -4.39 27.40 11.87
N ALA A 637 -4.16 27.16 13.14
CA ALA A 637 -4.92 27.73 14.23
C ALA A 637 -4.74 29.25 14.35
N SER A 638 -3.69 29.85 13.76
CA SER A 638 -3.33 31.26 13.93
C SER A 638 -3.54 32.15 12.70
N GLY A 639 -4.02 31.60 11.57
CA GLY A 639 -4.51 32.45 10.49
C GLY A 639 -4.04 32.21 9.06
N ALA A 640 -3.08 31.34 8.77
CA ALA A 640 -2.74 30.99 7.40
C ALA A 640 -2.56 29.47 7.27
N ASP A 641 -3.48 28.82 6.57
CA ASP A 641 -3.37 27.42 6.20
C ASP A 641 -2.14 27.19 5.31
N SER A 642 -1.40 26.13 5.56
CA SER A 642 -0.28 25.72 4.70
C SER A 642 -0.79 24.80 3.58
N PHE A 643 -0.41 25.13 2.36
CA PHE A 643 -0.78 24.38 1.16
C PHE A 643 0.44 23.76 0.49
N ALA A 644 0.28 22.54 -0.01
CA ALA A 644 1.15 22.01 -1.03
C ALA A 644 0.65 22.52 -2.38
N GLU A 645 1.50 23.23 -3.12
CA GLU A 645 1.14 23.79 -4.43
C GLU A 645 1.00 22.67 -5.48
N ALA A 646 0.25 22.96 -6.54
CA ALA A 646 0.09 22.01 -7.61
C ALA A 646 1.42 21.77 -8.33
N ASN A 647 1.68 20.52 -8.69
CA ASN A 647 2.86 20.14 -9.46
C ASN A 647 2.56 19.17 -10.60
N THR A 648 3.47 19.09 -11.55
CA THR A 648 3.42 18.15 -12.68
C THR A 648 4.76 17.46 -12.83
N THR A 649 4.80 16.16 -12.59
CA THR A 649 5.98 15.35 -12.85
C THR A 649 5.86 14.66 -14.21
N VAL A 650 6.95 14.63 -14.96
CA VAL A 650 7.03 13.93 -16.25
C VAL A 650 8.23 13.00 -16.22
N ASP A 651 8.00 11.72 -16.52
CA ASP A 651 9.05 10.71 -16.59
C ASP A 651 9.22 10.23 -18.04
N LEU A 652 10.44 9.98 -18.41
CA LEU A 652 10.82 9.39 -19.70
C LEU A 652 11.76 8.22 -19.47
N GLY A 653 11.49 7.08 -20.07
CA GLY A 653 12.36 5.93 -19.95
C GLY A 653 12.13 4.87 -20.99
N GLY A 654 12.90 3.80 -20.89
CA GLY A 654 12.78 2.66 -21.78
C GLY A 654 13.44 1.41 -21.24
N ASN A 655 12.98 0.29 -21.80
CA ASN A 655 13.46 -1.06 -21.52
C ASN A 655 13.99 -1.67 -22.80
N TYR A 656 15.20 -2.23 -22.73
CA TYR A 656 15.85 -2.89 -23.85
C TYR A 656 16.08 -4.38 -23.53
N ALA A 657 15.35 -5.26 -24.18
CA ALA A 657 15.50 -6.70 -24.08
C ALA A 657 16.72 -7.14 -24.89
N VAL A 658 17.87 -7.28 -24.24
CA VAL A 658 19.10 -7.79 -24.89
C VAL A 658 18.88 -9.19 -25.46
N ASN A 659 18.15 -10.01 -24.71
CA ASN A 659 17.67 -11.33 -25.07
C ASN A 659 16.50 -11.72 -24.15
N LYS A 660 15.99 -12.96 -24.26
CA LYS A 660 14.88 -13.46 -23.44
C LYS A 660 15.14 -13.44 -21.93
N SER A 661 16.43 -13.49 -21.53
CA SER A 661 16.84 -13.56 -20.13
C SER A 661 17.32 -12.24 -19.54
N LEU A 662 17.67 -11.24 -20.34
CA LEU A 662 18.25 -9.98 -19.87
C LEU A 662 17.54 -8.77 -20.46
N THR A 663 17.00 -7.95 -19.58
CA THR A 663 16.40 -6.64 -19.89
C THR A 663 17.20 -5.55 -19.19
N LEU A 664 17.61 -4.54 -19.93
CA LEU A 664 18.22 -3.30 -19.42
C LEU A 664 17.15 -2.22 -19.36
N ARG A 665 17.24 -1.33 -18.38
CA ARG A 665 16.36 -0.17 -18.27
C ARG A 665 17.14 1.09 -17.98
N ALA A 666 16.66 2.23 -18.51
CA ALA A 666 17.21 3.54 -18.21
C ALA A 666 16.17 4.62 -18.40
N GLY A 667 16.29 5.72 -17.67
CA GLY A 667 15.39 6.85 -17.84
C GLY A 667 15.65 7.99 -16.86
N ILE A 668 14.73 8.92 -16.90
CA ILE A 668 14.73 10.14 -16.09
C ILE A 668 13.35 10.28 -15.47
N LYS A 669 13.26 10.29 -14.15
CA LYS A 669 12.06 10.69 -13.41
C LYS A 669 12.09 12.21 -13.22
N ASN A 670 10.91 12.83 -13.22
CA ASN A 670 10.74 14.27 -13.04
C ASN A 670 11.66 15.10 -13.93
N VAL A 671 11.53 14.92 -15.27
CA VAL A 671 12.39 15.56 -16.31
C VAL A 671 12.50 17.07 -16.12
N PHE A 672 11.42 17.73 -15.71
CA PHE A 672 11.37 19.19 -15.54
C PHE A 672 11.83 19.66 -14.15
N ASN A 673 12.13 18.74 -13.23
CA ASN A 673 12.49 19.05 -11.84
C ASN A 673 11.43 19.89 -11.12
N ASP A 674 10.16 19.60 -11.40
CA ASP A 674 9.01 20.22 -10.74
C ASP A 674 8.68 19.46 -9.47
N ALA A 675 9.16 19.96 -8.33
CA ALA A 675 8.94 19.36 -7.02
C ALA A 675 7.75 20.02 -6.33
N VAL A 676 7.02 19.26 -5.51
CA VAL A 676 5.98 19.84 -4.65
C VAL A 676 6.62 20.84 -3.70
N LYS A 677 6.14 22.06 -3.75
CA LYS A 677 6.57 23.13 -2.82
C LYS A 677 5.53 23.24 -1.72
N THR A 678 6.00 23.21 -0.49
CA THR A 678 5.19 23.52 0.68
C THR A 678 5.58 24.89 1.22
N ASP A 679 4.64 25.58 1.86
CA ASP A 679 4.90 26.88 2.51
C ASP A 679 5.85 26.74 3.72
N ASP A 680 6.09 25.53 4.18
CA ASP A 680 7.01 25.19 5.28
C ASP A 680 8.19 24.37 4.70
N ASP A 681 9.36 24.42 5.33
CA ASP A 681 10.58 23.66 4.98
C ASP A 681 10.45 22.12 5.16
N TYR A 682 9.24 21.58 5.16
CA TYR A 682 8.93 20.15 5.28
C TYR A 682 8.89 19.45 3.92
N GLY A 683 10.07 19.26 3.36
CA GLY A 683 10.32 18.31 2.29
C GLY A 683 9.78 18.73 0.92
N ASP A 684 10.70 19.12 0.06
CA ASP A 684 10.44 19.19 -1.37
C ASP A 684 10.11 17.78 -1.90
N GLY A 685 9.23 17.70 -2.91
CA GLY A 685 8.97 16.45 -3.62
C GLY A 685 10.23 15.91 -4.31
N ASP A 686 10.15 14.70 -4.84
CA ASP A 686 11.28 14.03 -5.47
C ASP A 686 11.91 14.86 -6.59
N PRO A 687 13.23 15.14 -6.54
CA PRO A 687 13.93 15.89 -7.56
C PRO A 687 14.04 15.08 -8.86
N ARG A 688 14.49 15.73 -9.95
CA ARG A 688 14.87 15.03 -11.17
C ARG A 688 15.85 13.92 -10.83
N THR A 689 15.55 12.69 -11.26
CA THR A 689 16.34 11.50 -10.92
C THR A 689 16.65 10.69 -12.16
N PHE A 690 17.94 10.47 -12.43
CA PHE A 690 18.39 9.55 -13.47
C PHE A 690 18.46 8.14 -12.90
N TYR A 691 18.02 7.16 -13.67
CA TYR A 691 18.15 5.76 -13.25
C TYR A 691 18.65 4.86 -14.36
N VAL A 692 19.32 3.80 -13.93
CA VAL A 692 19.72 2.66 -14.76
C VAL A 692 19.47 1.37 -13.99
N GLY A 693 19.18 0.29 -14.69
CA GLY A 693 19.00 -1.00 -14.05
C GLY A 693 18.95 -2.15 -15.04
N PHE A 694 18.87 -3.35 -14.50
CA PHE A 694 18.67 -4.56 -15.28
C PHE A 694 17.80 -5.58 -14.53
N THR A 695 17.17 -6.46 -15.29
CA THR A 695 16.57 -7.70 -14.77
C THR A 695 17.11 -8.87 -15.58
N SER A 696 17.71 -9.84 -14.88
CA SER A 696 18.14 -11.12 -15.44
C SER A 696 17.20 -12.22 -14.99
N ARG A 697 16.70 -13.02 -15.94
CA ARG A 697 15.81 -14.18 -15.69
C ARG A 697 16.52 -15.46 -16.10
N PHE A 698 16.34 -16.53 -15.33
CA PHE A 698 16.97 -17.83 -15.57
C PHE A 698 16.03 -18.99 -15.22
#